data_c453f8a644fb2f7c204957fdeffeacd7
#
_entry.id   c453f8a644fb2f7c204957fdeffeacd7
#
_cell.length_a   1.000
_cell.length_b   1.000
_cell.length_c   1.000
_cell.angle_alpha   90.00
_cell.angle_beta   90.00
_cell.angle_gamma   90.00
#
_symmetry.space_group_name_H-M   'P 1'
#
loop_
_entity.id
_entity.type
_entity.pdbx_description
1 polymer ?
#
loop_
_entity_poly.entity_id
_entity_poly.type
_entity_poly.pdbx_seq_one_letter_code
_entity_poly.pdbx_strand_id
1 'polypeptide(L)'
;KNLDSSLEGLSTGQAQERLATYGRNELEEGEKRSLLAKFLDQFKDLMIIILLVAAALSVITEGMHGLTDACIIFAVVVLNAAFGVYQEGQAEAAIEALKNMSSPMARVRRDGNVVEIDSRELVPGDIVLLEAGDVVPADMRLLEAASLKIEEAALTGESVPVEKDITETVEAEAGIGDRVNMCYQNSNVTYGRGTGVVTNTGMYTEVGKIADMLANADESQTPLKQSLEQLSKTLTYLIIAIALVTFLVSVFIRGEQPLEGLMVAVALAVAAIPEGLPAIVTILLSLGTTTLAKRNAIVRKLPAVETLGSTEIIASDKTGTLTMNQMTVEKVYTNGQLQNADTELGADNTTLRIMTFANDTKVDPDGKLIGDPTETALVQFGLDHNFDVREVLKSEPRVAELPFDSDRKLMSTIHKEPDGSYFVAVKGAPDQLIKRVTRIEINGEVRPITDEDKQAILAINKDLAKQALRVLMMAYKTTSEIPTLESEVVESDLIFSGLVGMIDPERPEAAEAVRVAKEAGIRPIMITGDHQDTAEAIAKRLGIIDPNDTEDRVITGAELNELSDEEFQKVFKQYSVYARVSPEHKVRIVKAWQNEGKVVAMTGDGVNDAPSLKTADIGIGMGITGTEVSKGASDMVLADDNFATIIVAVEEGRKVFSNIQKSIQYLLSANMAEVFIIFFATLFGWDVLQPVHLLWINLVTDTLPAIALGVEPAEPGIMTHKPRGRQSNFFDGGVFGAIMYQGVFQTILVLAVYGWGLVFPEHHTQAEIHADALTMAYATLGLIQLLHAFNVKSVYQSVFKVGLFRNKTFNWAIPVAFILLMATIVVPGFNNLFHVSHLSFTQWLAVMVGSFLIVVLVEIVKATQRALGKDKDAI
;
A
#
# COMPACT_ATOMS: atom_id res chain seq x y z
N LYS A 1 -40.22 -19.73 -7.17
CA LYS A 1 -40.95 -20.74 -6.34
C LYS A 1 -40.00 -21.34 -5.29
N ASN A 2 -38.79 -21.74 -5.67
CA ASN A 2 -37.87 -22.37 -4.72
C ASN A 2 -37.38 -21.43 -3.60
N LEU A 3 -37.48 -20.12 -3.81
CA LEU A 3 -37.05 -19.09 -2.85
C LEU A 3 -38.25 -18.47 -2.11
N ASP A 4 -39.48 -18.99 -2.32
CA ASP A 4 -40.71 -18.43 -1.76
C ASP A 4 -40.78 -16.91 -1.94
N SER A 5 -40.51 -16.43 -3.15
CA SER A 5 -40.55 -15.04 -3.55
C SER A 5 -41.49 -14.85 -4.75
N SER A 6 -41.85 -13.62 -5.02
CA SER A 6 -42.66 -13.22 -6.16
C SER A 6 -42.04 -12.06 -6.91
N LEU A 7 -42.53 -11.76 -8.11
CA LEU A 7 -42.11 -10.62 -8.91
C LEU A 7 -42.36 -9.27 -8.21
N GLU A 8 -43.29 -9.21 -7.27
CA GLU A 8 -43.55 -8.04 -6.42
C GLU A 8 -42.53 -7.86 -5.29
N GLY A 9 -41.64 -8.83 -5.13
CA GLY A 9 -40.61 -8.85 -4.10
C GLY A 9 -41.09 -9.38 -2.76
N LEU A 10 -40.18 -9.42 -1.80
CA LEU A 10 -40.54 -9.80 -0.43
C LEU A 10 -41.22 -8.65 0.29
N SER A 11 -42.06 -8.98 1.28
CA SER A 11 -42.54 -7.98 2.21
C SER A 11 -41.40 -7.54 3.14
N THR A 12 -41.52 -6.35 3.72
CA THR A 12 -40.53 -5.85 4.70
C THR A 12 -40.34 -6.79 5.87
N GLY A 13 -41.45 -7.39 6.35
CA GLY A 13 -41.40 -8.37 7.43
C GLY A 13 -40.69 -9.67 7.04
N GLN A 14 -40.95 -10.19 5.83
CA GLN A 14 -40.25 -11.38 5.31
C GLN A 14 -38.75 -11.11 5.14
N ALA A 15 -38.38 -9.92 4.65
CA ALA A 15 -36.97 -9.52 4.48
C ALA A 15 -36.26 -9.48 5.81
N GLN A 16 -36.85 -8.90 6.85
CA GLN A 16 -36.28 -8.84 8.20
C GLN A 16 -36.12 -10.23 8.82
N GLU A 17 -37.13 -11.11 8.63
CA GLU A 17 -37.04 -12.50 9.11
C GLU A 17 -35.90 -13.25 8.43
N ARG A 18 -35.73 -13.09 7.12
CA ARG A 18 -34.65 -13.72 6.35
C ARG A 18 -33.27 -13.13 6.71
N LEU A 19 -33.20 -11.84 7.00
CA LEU A 19 -31.97 -11.22 7.45
C LEU A 19 -31.50 -11.83 8.77
N ALA A 20 -32.43 -12.12 9.68
CA ALA A 20 -32.11 -12.82 10.93
C ALA A 20 -31.67 -14.27 10.71
N THR A 21 -32.23 -14.96 9.68
CA THR A 21 -31.92 -16.35 9.37
C THR A 21 -30.62 -16.52 8.58
N TYR A 22 -30.40 -15.72 7.55
CA TYR A 22 -29.26 -15.86 6.63
C TYR A 22 -28.10 -14.95 6.98
N GLY A 23 -28.30 -13.95 7.85
CA GLY A 23 -27.32 -12.94 8.17
C GLY A 23 -27.17 -11.85 7.10
N ARG A 24 -26.30 -10.91 7.34
CA ARG A 24 -26.07 -9.78 6.44
C ARG A 24 -25.30 -10.23 5.20
N ASN A 25 -25.54 -9.55 4.09
CA ASN A 25 -24.84 -9.77 2.83
C ASN A 25 -23.47 -9.09 2.87
N GLU A 26 -22.57 -9.66 3.65
CA GLU A 26 -21.18 -9.21 3.77
C GLU A 26 -20.29 -10.43 3.99
N LEU A 27 -19.03 -10.31 3.60
CA LEU A 27 -18.04 -11.36 3.82
C LEU A 27 -17.70 -11.41 5.30
N GLU A 28 -17.61 -12.63 5.85
CA GLU A 28 -17.13 -12.79 7.22
C GLU A 28 -15.67 -12.37 7.29
N GLU A 29 -15.41 -11.45 8.17
CA GLU A 29 -14.05 -11.23 8.65
C GLU A 29 -13.65 -12.43 9.49
N GLY A 30 -12.40 -12.91 9.35
CA GLY A 30 -11.87 -13.95 10.21
C GLY A 30 -12.17 -13.62 11.67
N GLU A 31 -12.33 -14.63 12.53
CA GLU A 31 -12.66 -14.44 13.93
C GLU A 31 -11.83 -13.30 14.51
N LYS A 32 -12.50 -12.24 14.96
CA LYS A 32 -11.86 -11.14 15.68
C LYS A 32 -11.31 -11.73 16.97
N ARG A 33 -10.00 -11.74 17.11
CA ARG A 33 -9.37 -12.13 18.36
C ARG A 33 -9.84 -11.22 19.48
N SER A 34 -10.17 -11.80 20.63
CA SER A 34 -10.55 -11.00 21.81
C SER A 34 -9.39 -10.08 22.20
N LEU A 35 -9.70 -8.95 22.85
CA LEU A 35 -8.68 -8.05 23.39
C LEU A 35 -7.70 -8.79 24.31
N LEU A 36 -8.21 -9.72 25.11
CA LEU A 36 -7.36 -10.55 25.98
C LEU A 36 -6.40 -11.44 25.19
N ALA A 37 -6.86 -12.07 24.08
CA ALA A 37 -6.01 -12.88 23.24
C ALA A 37 -4.91 -12.07 22.56
N LYS A 38 -5.23 -10.87 22.08
CA LYS A 38 -4.26 -9.93 21.50
C LYS A 38 -3.22 -9.49 22.54
N PHE A 39 -3.68 -9.20 23.74
CA PHE A 39 -2.81 -8.81 24.86
C PHE A 39 -1.84 -9.94 25.21
N LEU A 40 -2.32 -11.17 25.34
CA LEU A 40 -1.49 -12.33 25.64
C LEU A 40 -0.51 -12.68 24.50
N ASP A 41 -0.87 -12.43 23.26
CA ASP A 41 0.04 -12.64 22.13
C ASP A 41 1.27 -11.72 22.17
N GLN A 42 1.17 -10.56 22.80
CA GLN A 42 2.30 -9.64 22.97
C GLN A 42 3.39 -10.25 23.88
N PHE A 43 3.04 -11.20 24.74
CA PHE A 43 3.98 -11.87 25.63
C PHE A 43 4.78 -13.01 24.99
N LYS A 44 4.54 -13.31 23.73
CA LYS A 44 5.27 -14.37 22.97
C LYS A 44 6.64 -13.92 22.47
N ASP A 45 6.95 -12.65 22.54
CA ASP A 45 8.26 -12.14 22.18
C ASP A 45 9.33 -12.70 23.11
N LEU A 46 10.43 -13.19 22.53
CA LEU A 46 11.53 -13.80 23.30
C LEU A 46 12.17 -12.80 24.27
N MET A 47 12.30 -11.54 23.89
CA MET A 47 12.84 -10.47 24.75
C MET A 47 11.92 -10.25 25.97
N ILE A 48 10.63 -10.25 25.78
CA ILE A 48 9.63 -10.14 26.85
C ILE A 48 9.73 -11.33 27.81
N ILE A 49 9.87 -12.52 27.29
CA ILE A 49 10.04 -13.74 28.09
C ILE A 49 11.31 -13.65 28.97
N ILE A 50 12.41 -13.18 28.40
CA ILE A 50 13.68 -13.00 29.13
C ILE A 50 13.50 -11.95 30.24
N LEU A 51 12.81 -10.86 29.98
CA LEU A 51 12.50 -9.84 31.00
C LEU A 51 11.67 -10.42 32.14
N LEU A 52 10.67 -11.24 31.86
CA LEU A 52 9.85 -11.89 32.87
C LEU A 52 10.69 -12.88 33.70
N VAL A 53 11.59 -13.62 33.09
CA VAL A 53 12.53 -14.49 33.76
C VAL A 53 13.48 -13.69 34.66
N ALA A 54 14.01 -12.56 34.17
CA ALA A 54 14.86 -11.66 34.96
C ALA A 54 14.10 -11.09 36.17
N ALA A 55 12.83 -10.72 36.02
CA ALA A 55 11.98 -10.25 37.11
C ALA A 55 11.78 -11.33 38.18
N ALA A 56 11.51 -12.57 37.74
CA ALA A 56 11.35 -13.70 38.68
C ALA A 56 12.64 -13.99 39.45
N LEU A 57 13.79 -13.98 38.74
CA LEU A 57 15.11 -14.17 39.35
C LEU A 57 15.45 -13.08 40.37
N SER A 58 15.09 -11.84 40.07
CA SER A 58 15.30 -10.71 40.97
C SER A 58 14.54 -10.89 42.30
N VAL A 59 13.29 -11.35 42.24
CA VAL A 59 12.48 -11.63 43.45
C VAL A 59 13.09 -12.81 44.24
N ILE A 60 13.52 -13.85 43.57
CA ILE A 60 14.09 -15.04 44.20
C ILE A 60 15.42 -14.73 44.90
N THR A 61 16.26 -13.88 44.26
CA THR A 61 17.61 -13.61 44.77
C THR A 61 17.64 -12.48 45.81
N GLU A 62 16.85 -11.44 45.67
CA GLU A 62 16.88 -10.26 46.53
C GLU A 62 15.68 -10.15 47.51
N GLY A 63 14.72 -11.02 47.38
CA GLY A 63 13.52 -11.02 48.23
C GLY A 63 12.70 -9.71 48.06
N MET A 64 12.45 -9.00 49.17
CA MET A 64 11.65 -7.75 49.13
C MET A 64 12.28 -6.61 48.35
N HIS A 65 13.61 -6.56 48.28
CA HIS A 65 14.31 -5.53 47.48
C HIS A 65 14.19 -5.78 45.97
N GLY A 66 14.21 -7.05 45.56
CA GLY A 66 13.98 -7.42 44.14
C GLY A 66 12.54 -7.30 43.70
N LEU A 67 11.58 -7.21 44.62
CA LEU A 67 10.17 -7.05 44.31
C LEU A 67 9.89 -5.68 43.60
N THR A 68 10.58 -4.62 44.01
CA THR A 68 10.44 -3.30 43.35
C THR A 68 10.89 -3.35 41.90
N ASP A 69 12.05 -3.96 41.63
CA ASP A 69 12.57 -4.13 40.29
C ASP A 69 11.68 -5.03 39.43
N ALA A 70 11.20 -6.13 39.98
CA ALA A 70 10.26 -7.04 39.31
C ALA A 70 8.95 -6.34 38.97
N CYS A 71 8.41 -5.52 39.87
CA CYS A 71 7.19 -4.73 39.61
C CYS A 71 7.40 -3.70 38.49
N ILE A 72 8.54 -3.03 38.41
CA ILE A 72 8.86 -2.09 37.35
C ILE A 72 8.94 -2.81 35.98
N ILE A 73 9.65 -3.93 35.93
CA ILE A 73 9.76 -4.75 34.71
C ILE A 73 8.37 -5.20 34.25
N PHE A 74 7.57 -5.74 35.15
CA PHE A 74 6.22 -6.21 34.84
C PHE A 74 5.31 -5.08 34.36
N ALA A 75 5.37 -3.91 35.01
CA ALA A 75 4.60 -2.74 34.59
C ALA A 75 4.92 -2.30 33.17
N VAL A 76 6.19 -2.30 32.81
CA VAL A 76 6.64 -1.94 31.44
C VAL A 76 6.19 -2.96 30.42
N VAL A 77 6.30 -4.26 30.73
CA VAL A 77 5.84 -5.33 29.85
C VAL A 77 4.32 -5.20 29.61
N VAL A 78 3.55 -4.91 30.65
CA VAL A 78 2.09 -4.69 30.56
C VAL A 78 1.77 -3.46 29.72
N LEU A 79 2.47 -2.34 29.95
CA LEU A 79 2.28 -1.13 29.16
C LEU A 79 2.63 -1.35 27.69
N ASN A 80 3.70 -2.05 27.41
CA ASN A 80 4.09 -2.39 26.04
C ASN A 80 3.02 -3.26 25.36
N ALA A 81 2.51 -4.28 26.06
CA ALA A 81 1.44 -5.14 25.54
C ALA A 81 0.14 -4.36 25.31
N ALA A 82 -0.26 -3.49 26.23
CA ALA A 82 -1.45 -2.64 26.08
C ALA A 82 -1.30 -1.69 24.90
N PHE A 83 -0.13 -1.13 24.71
CA PHE A 83 0.15 -0.23 23.59
C PHE A 83 0.09 -0.96 22.24
N GLY A 84 0.63 -2.18 22.16
CA GLY A 84 0.53 -3.03 20.97
C GLY A 84 -0.92 -3.35 20.60
N VAL A 85 -1.76 -3.66 21.58
CA VAL A 85 -3.20 -3.91 21.37
C VAL A 85 -3.91 -2.67 20.86
N TYR A 86 -3.62 -1.51 21.46
CA TYR A 86 -4.18 -0.22 21.00
C TYR A 86 -3.84 0.07 19.54
N GLN A 87 -2.61 -0.20 19.15
CA GLN A 87 -2.12 0.02 17.78
C GLN A 87 -2.81 -0.87 16.74
N GLU A 88 -2.95 -2.17 17.06
CA GLU A 88 -3.69 -3.09 16.20
C GLU A 88 -5.14 -2.64 16.04
N GLY A 89 -5.76 -2.16 17.11
CA GLY A 89 -7.12 -1.61 17.09
C GLY A 89 -7.26 -0.39 16.18
N GLN A 90 -6.29 0.51 16.17
CA GLN A 90 -6.30 1.69 15.30
C GLN A 90 -6.20 1.30 13.81
N ALA A 91 -5.35 0.36 13.47
CA ALA A 91 -5.21 -0.14 12.11
C ALA A 91 -6.51 -0.81 11.63
N GLU A 92 -7.12 -1.65 12.45
CA GLU A 92 -8.41 -2.30 12.13
C GLU A 92 -9.53 -1.28 11.96
N ALA A 93 -9.61 -0.24 12.81
CA ALA A 93 -10.61 0.82 12.72
C ALA A 93 -10.49 1.61 11.40
N ALA A 94 -9.28 1.90 10.95
CA ALA A 94 -9.04 2.60 9.68
C ALA A 94 -9.53 1.77 8.49
N ILE A 95 -9.31 0.46 8.50
CA ILE A 95 -9.75 -0.47 7.46
C ILE A 95 -11.27 -0.59 7.45
N GLU A 96 -11.90 -0.70 8.63
CA GLU A 96 -13.35 -0.79 8.75
C GLU A 96 -14.03 0.49 8.25
N ALA A 97 -13.45 1.66 8.56
CA ALA A 97 -13.92 2.94 8.02
C ALA A 97 -13.86 2.96 6.48
N LEU A 98 -12.80 2.42 5.88
CA LEU A 98 -12.67 2.31 4.43
C LEU A 98 -13.75 1.40 3.83
N LYS A 99 -14.03 0.26 4.46
CA LYS A 99 -15.10 -0.67 4.04
C LYS A 99 -16.47 0.00 4.09
N ASN A 100 -16.76 0.75 5.12
CA ASN A 100 -18.04 1.46 5.27
C ASN A 100 -18.24 2.56 4.22
N MET A 101 -17.17 3.20 3.78
CA MET A 101 -17.22 4.21 2.71
C MET A 101 -17.54 3.62 1.34
N SER A 102 -17.24 2.34 1.13
CA SER A 102 -17.39 1.66 -0.16
C SER A 102 -18.62 0.76 -0.26
N SER A 103 -19.52 0.79 0.72
CA SER A 103 -20.73 -0.02 0.70
C SER A 103 -21.73 0.49 -0.35
N PRO A 104 -21.99 -0.25 -1.45
CA PRO A 104 -22.90 0.22 -2.47
C PRO A 104 -24.35 0.09 -1.99
N MET A 105 -25.21 0.96 -2.53
CA MET A 105 -26.66 0.86 -2.36
C MET A 105 -27.24 -0.06 -3.44
N ALA A 106 -28.32 -0.76 -3.11
CA ALA A 106 -29.01 -1.63 -4.05
C ALA A 106 -30.48 -1.20 -4.19
N ARG A 107 -30.98 -1.21 -5.40
CA ARG A 107 -32.40 -0.98 -5.67
C ARG A 107 -33.13 -2.31 -5.69
N VAL A 108 -34.07 -2.45 -4.79
CA VAL A 108 -34.85 -3.68 -4.62
C VAL A 108 -36.33 -3.41 -4.74
N ARG A 109 -37.07 -4.41 -5.13
CA ARG A 109 -38.52 -4.36 -5.11
C ARG A 109 -39.02 -5.08 -3.87
N ARG A 110 -39.61 -4.35 -2.96
CA ARG A 110 -40.21 -4.86 -1.73
C ARG A 110 -41.63 -4.29 -1.59
N ASP A 111 -42.57 -5.12 -1.20
CA ASP A 111 -44.01 -4.72 -1.08
C ASP A 111 -44.58 -4.11 -2.37
N GLY A 112 -44.09 -4.56 -3.53
CA GLY A 112 -44.46 -4.04 -4.85
C GLY A 112 -43.84 -2.69 -5.24
N ASN A 113 -43.07 -2.07 -4.37
CA ASN A 113 -42.44 -0.76 -4.61
C ASN A 113 -40.93 -0.90 -4.70
N VAL A 114 -40.32 -0.10 -5.60
CA VAL A 114 -38.87 -0.03 -5.73
C VAL A 114 -38.30 0.90 -4.63
N VAL A 115 -37.44 0.36 -3.80
CA VAL A 115 -36.76 1.09 -2.72
C VAL A 115 -35.26 0.92 -2.84
N GLU A 116 -34.51 1.90 -2.37
CA GLU A 116 -33.07 1.84 -2.30
C GLU A 116 -32.66 1.45 -0.88
N ILE A 117 -31.88 0.36 -0.76
CA ILE A 117 -31.40 -0.14 0.53
C ILE A 117 -29.88 -0.31 0.49
N ASP A 118 -29.25 -0.38 1.67
CA ASP A 118 -27.86 -0.81 1.79
C ASP A 118 -27.74 -2.25 1.28
N SER A 119 -26.78 -2.52 0.39
CA SER A 119 -26.58 -3.85 -0.18
C SER A 119 -26.33 -4.93 0.86
N ARG A 120 -25.86 -4.56 2.05
CA ARG A 120 -25.65 -5.49 3.17
C ARG A 120 -26.94 -6.03 3.77
N GLU A 121 -28.08 -5.40 3.49
CA GLU A 121 -29.39 -5.82 3.95
C GLU A 121 -30.14 -6.74 2.97
N LEU A 122 -29.52 -7.10 1.85
CA LEU A 122 -30.09 -8.04 0.88
C LEU A 122 -30.19 -9.44 1.48
N VAL A 123 -31.27 -10.12 1.15
CA VAL A 123 -31.54 -11.51 1.56
C VAL A 123 -31.94 -12.35 0.35
N PRO A 124 -31.73 -13.68 0.38
CA PRO A 124 -32.23 -14.54 -0.70
C PRO A 124 -33.74 -14.37 -0.91
N GLY A 125 -34.12 -14.20 -2.16
CA GLY A 125 -35.51 -13.93 -2.55
C GLY A 125 -35.80 -12.47 -2.86
N ASP A 126 -34.92 -11.52 -2.54
CA ASP A 126 -35.09 -10.13 -2.95
C ASP A 126 -35.02 -9.99 -4.47
N ILE A 127 -35.84 -9.09 -5.00
CA ILE A 127 -35.83 -8.73 -6.42
C ILE A 127 -35.02 -7.47 -6.59
N VAL A 128 -33.90 -7.59 -7.29
CA VAL A 128 -32.95 -6.48 -7.49
C VAL A 128 -33.02 -5.98 -8.93
N LEU A 129 -33.05 -4.65 -9.09
CA LEU A 129 -33.01 -4.00 -10.38
C LEU A 129 -31.59 -3.51 -10.67
N LEU A 130 -31.10 -3.87 -11.85
CA LEU A 130 -29.76 -3.50 -12.32
C LEU A 130 -29.86 -2.57 -13.52
N GLU A 131 -29.01 -1.56 -13.55
CA GLU A 131 -28.82 -0.66 -14.70
C GLU A 131 -27.32 -0.50 -14.95
N ALA A 132 -26.98 0.01 -16.14
CA ALA A 132 -25.61 0.36 -16.46
C ALA A 132 -25.01 1.31 -15.41
N GLY A 133 -23.81 0.99 -14.95
CA GLY A 133 -23.14 1.71 -13.88
C GLY A 133 -23.30 1.10 -12.48
N ASP A 134 -24.22 0.14 -12.31
CA ASP A 134 -24.40 -0.54 -11.02
C ASP A 134 -23.33 -1.62 -10.80
N VAL A 135 -23.02 -1.86 -9.54
CA VAL A 135 -22.29 -3.04 -9.08
C VAL A 135 -23.31 -4.10 -8.67
N VAL A 136 -23.14 -5.33 -9.13
CA VAL A 136 -24.02 -6.43 -8.75
C VAL A 136 -23.87 -6.70 -7.24
N PRO A 137 -24.94 -6.58 -6.43
CA PRO A 137 -24.81 -6.56 -4.98
C PRO A 137 -24.82 -7.95 -4.31
N ALA A 138 -25.23 -8.98 -5.03
CA ALA A 138 -25.26 -10.36 -4.54
C ALA A 138 -25.35 -11.32 -5.73
N ASP A 139 -25.17 -12.61 -5.51
CA ASP A 139 -25.40 -13.61 -6.55
C ASP A 139 -26.89 -13.69 -6.88
N MET A 140 -27.24 -13.59 -8.15
CA MET A 140 -28.60 -13.47 -8.60
C MET A 140 -28.88 -14.33 -9.83
N ARG A 141 -30.07 -14.89 -9.89
CA ARG A 141 -30.65 -15.46 -11.13
C ARG A 141 -31.39 -14.36 -11.86
N LEU A 142 -31.03 -14.11 -13.12
CA LEU A 142 -31.74 -13.13 -13.94
C LEU A 142 -33.16 -13.58 -14.30
N LEU A 143 -34.11 -12.66 -14.14
CA LEU A 143 -35.49 -12.81 -14.53
C LEU A 143 -35.80 -12.07 -15.82
N GLU A 144 -35.20 -10.89 -16.00
CA GLU A 144 -35.30 -10.05 -17.18
C GLU A 144 -33.94 -9.50 -17.52
N ALA A 145 -33.60 -9.44 -18.80
CA ALA A 145 -32.38 -8.85 -19.30
C ALA A 145 -32.66 -8.15 -20.63
N ALA A 146 -32.39 -6.85 -20.70
CA ALA A 146 -32.52 -6.03 -21.88
C ALA A 146 -31.13 -5.51 -22.31
N SER A 147 -30.49 -6.22 -23.23
CA SER A 147 -29.12 -5.92 -23.69
C SER A 147 -28.12 -5.80 -22.52
N LEU A 148 -28.29 -6.58 -21.49
CA LEU A 148 -27.49 -6.52 -20.28
C LEU A 148 -26.10 -7.10 -20.54
N LYS A 149 -25.07 -6.27 -20.31
CA LYS A 149 -23.66 -6.68 -20.36
C LYS A 149 -23.01 -6.46 -19.01
N ILE A 150 -22.34 -7.47 -18.52
CA ILE A 150 -21.71 -7.46 -17.20
C ILE A 150 -20.23 -7.80 -17.34
N GLU A 151 -19.38 -6.97 -16.79
CA GLU A 151 -17.97 -7.23 -16.63
C GLU A 151 -17.76 -8.12 -15.40
N GLU A 152 -17.27 -9.32 -15.60
CA GLU A 152 -17.03 -10.33 -14.57
C GLU A 152 -15.51 -10.55 -14.34
N ALA A 153 -14.67 -9.59 -14.67
CA ALA A 153 -13.23 -9.71 -14.60
C ALA A 153 -12.73 -10.15 -13.21
N ALA A 154 -13.38 -9.71 -12.16
CA ALA A 154 -13.06 -10.09 -10.79
C ALA A 154 -13.17 -11.60 -10.52
N LEU A 155 -14.04 -12.32 -11.25
CA LEU A 155 -14.25 -13.76 -11.10
C LEU A 155 -13.63 -14.58 -12.23
N THR A 156 -13.63 -14.05 -13.45
CA THR A 156 -13.19 -14.79 -14.65
C THR A 156 -11.81 -14.35 -15.16
N GLY A 157 -11.33 -13.19 -14.75
CA GLY A 157 -10.12 -12.57 -15.27
C GLY A 157 -10.29 -11.93 -16.64
N GLU A 158 -11.46 -12.01 -17.25
CA GLU A 158 -11.75 -11.45 -18.57
C GLU A 158 -12.36 -10.05 -18.45
N SER A 159 -11.72 -9.05 -19.05
CA SER A 159 -12.18 -7.65 -19.02
C SER A 159 -13.30 -7.34 -20.02
N VAL A 160 -13.57 -8.25 -20.96
CA VAL A 160 -14.65 -8.07 -21.93
C VAL A 160 -15.99 -8.35 -21.26
N PRO A 161 -16.96 -7.41 -21.31
CA PRO A 161 -18.27 -7.62 -20.74
C PRO A 161 -19.00 -8.81 -21.39
N VAL A 162 -19.65 -9.62 -20.58
CA VAL A 162 -20.44 -10.76 -21.02
C VAL A 162 -21.89 -10.32 -21.25
N GLU A 163 -22.43 -10.60 -22.42
CA GLU A 163 -23.85 -10.37 -22.71
C GLU A 163 -24.70 -11.45 -22.03
N LYS A 164 -25.63 -11.03 -21.20
CA LYS A 164 -26.51 -11.94 -20.46
C LYS A 164 -27.77 -12.28 -21.25
N ASP A 165 -28.16 -13.54 -21.22
CA ASP A 165 -29.33 -14.06 -21.92
C ASP A 165 -30.10 -14.99 -21.00
N ILE A 166 -31.37 -14.63 -20.72
CA ILE A 166 -32.25 -15.42 -19.88
C ILE A 166 -32.94 -16.60 -20.63
N THR A 167 -32.86 -16.61 -21.96
CA THR A 167 -33.51 -17.62 -22.81
C THR A 167 -32.62 -18.85 -23.05
N GLU A 168 -31.32 -18.74 -22.85
CA GLU A 168 -30.40 -19.87 -23.02
C GLU A 168 -30.48 -20.83 -21.83
N THR A 169 -30.38 -22.10 -22.13
CA THR A 169 -30.27 -23.17 -21.13
C THR A 169 -28.80 -23.32 -20.78
N VAL A 170 -28.50 -23.15 -19.51
CA VAL A 170 -27.14 -23.28 -18.97
C VAL A 170 -26.98 -24.66 -18.32
N GLU A 171 -25.89 -25.35 -18.62
CA GLU A 171 -25.60 -26.65 -18.01
C GLU A 171 -25.25 -26.48 -16.52
N ALA A 172 -25.64 -27.49 -15.71
CA ALA A 172 -25.44 -27.43 -14.26
C ALA A 172 -23.98 -27.32 -13.86
N GLU A 173 -23.05 -27.80 -14.67
CA GLU A 173 -21.60 -27.78 -14.42
C GLU A 173 -20.85 -26.68 -15.19
N ALA A 174 -21.57 -25.74 -15.81
CA ALA A 174 -20.97 -24.65 -16.56
C ALA A 174 -20.04 -23.79 -15.68
N GLY A 175 -18.91 -23.37 -16.22
CA GLY A 175 -18.01 -22.41 -15.58
C GLY A 175 -18.68 -21.06 -15.36
N ILE A 176 -18.21 -20.28 -14.41
CA ILE A 176 -18.81 -18.99 -14.02
C ILE A 176 -19.00 -18.06 -15.23
N GLY A 177 -18.00 -17.98 -16.11
CA GLY A 177 -18.06 -17.14 -17.32
C GLY A 177 -19.08 -17.57 -18.35
N ASP A 178 -19.56 -18.83 -18.30
CA ASP A 178 -20.51 -19.40 -19.23
C ASP A 178 -21.97 -19.38 -18.73
N ARG A 179 -22.17 -18.92 -17.50
CA ARG A 179 -23.50 -18.85 -16.86
C ARG A 179 -24.20 -17.54 -17.23
N VAL A 180 -24.70 -17.48 -18.46
CA VAL A 180 -25.28 -16.26 -19.04
C VAL A 180 -26.60 -15.83 -18.40
N ASN A 181 -27.22 -16.66 -17.58
CA ASN A 181 -28.48 -16.36 -16.86
C ASN A 181 -28.24 -15.96 -15.39
N MET A 182 -27.02 -15.85 -14.97
CA MET A 182 -26.63 -15.49 -13.60
C MET A 182 -25.80 -14.21 -13.57
N CYS A 183 -25.91 -13.48 -12.48
CA CYS A 183 -25.02 -12.37 -12.14
C CYS A 183 -24.37 -12.65 -10.80
N TYR A 184 -23.14 -12.24 -10.64
CA TYR A 184 -22.35 -12.52 -9.43
C TYR A 184 -21.94 -11.26 -8.71
N GLN A 185 -21.88 -11.33 -7.40
CA GLN A 185 -21.48 -10.20 -6.54
C GLN A 185 -20.15 -9.61 -6.99
N ASN A 186 -20.05 -8.29 -6.92
CA ASN A 186 -18.89 -7.47 -7.27
C ASN A 186 -18.58 -7.38 -8.78
N SER A 187 -19.44 -7.91 -9.62
CA SER A 187 -19.36 -7.67 -11.06
C SER A 187 -19.97 -6.31 -11.42
N ASN A 188 -19.54 -5.70 -12.51
CA ASN A 188 -20.00 -4.37 -12.94
C ASN A 188 -20.95 -4.47 -14.12
N VAL A 189 -22.09 -3.80 -14.02
CA VAL A 189 -23.02 -3.66 -15.15
C VAL A 189 -22.52 -2.54 -16.05
N THR A 190 -22.12 -2.88 -17.28
CA THR A 190 -21.54 -1.90 -18.22
C THR A 190 -22.54 -1.38 -19.25
N TYR A 191 -23.60 -2.15 -19.51
CA TYR A 191 -24.59 -1.78 -20.51
C TYR A 191 -25.94 -2.44 -20.22
N GLY A 192 -27.02 -1.79 -20.61
CA GLY A 192 -28.37 -2.34 -20.51
C GLY A 192 -28.96 -2.32 -19.10
N ARG A 193 -29.99 -3.11 -18.92
CA ARG A 193 -30.70 -3.25 -17.64
C ARG A 193 -31.21 -4.66 -17.45
N GLY A 194 -31.43 -5.02 -16.21
CA GLY A 194 -31.92 -6.34 -15.87
C GLY A 194 -32.56 -6.36 -14.51
N THR A 195 -33.32 -7.41 -14.27
CA THR A 195 -33.94 -7.71 -12.97
C THR A 195 -33.60 -9.14 -12.60
N GLY A 196 -33.16 -9.35 -11.36
CA GLY A 196 -32.80 -10.66 -10.87
C GLY A 196 -33.34 -10.93 -9.48
N VAL A 197 -33.46 -12.22 -9.15
CA VAL A 197 -33.77 -12.67 -7.80
C VAL A 197 -32.48 -13.10 -7.10
N VAL A 198 -32.25 -12.59 -5.89
CA VAL A 198 -31.08 -12.95 -5.08
C VAL A 198 -31.17 -14.44 -4.71
N THR A 199 -30.13 -15.19 -5.04
CA THR A 199 -29.99 -16.61 -4.72
C THR A 199 -29.11 -16.88 -3.53
N ASN A 200 -27.99 -16.16 -3.43
CA ASN A 200 -26.99 -16.33 -2.38
C ASN A 200 -26.46 -14.97 -1.93
N THR A 201 -26.15 -14.87 -0.66
CA THR A 201 -25.60 -13.66 -0.03
C THR A 201 -24.41 -13.99 0.83
N GLY A 202 -23.54 -12.99 1.10
CA GLY A 202 -22.43 -13.11 2.01
C GLY A 202 -21.43 -14.22 1.64
N MET A 203 -21.12 -15.09 2.57
CA MET A 203 -20.17 -16.20 2.37
C MET A 203 -20.66 -17.30 1.42
N TYR A 204 -21.95 -17.32 1.12
CA TYR A 204 -22.54 -18.31 0.18
C TYR A 204 -22.43 -17.87 -1.28
N THR A 205 -21.97 -16.66 -1.54
CA THR A 205 -21.69 -16.19 -2.90
C THR A 205 -20.44 -16.85 -3.47
N GLU A 206 -20.25 -16.79 -4.79
CA GLU A 206 -19.00 -17.28 -5.41
C GLU A 206 -17.77 -16.55 -4.87
N VAL A 207 -17.88 -15.25 -4.64
CA VAL A 207 -16.86 -14.45 -3.97
C VAL A 207 -16.61 -14.95 -2.54
N GLY A 208 -17.66 -15.24 -1.80
CA GLY A 208 -17.58 -15.77 -0.45
C GLY A 208 -16.92 -17.14 -0.36
N LYS A 209 -17.17 -18.03 -1.31
CA LYS A 209 -16.53 -19.35 -1.40
C LYS A 209 -15.01 -19.24 -1.57
N ILE A 210 -14.57 -18.29 -2.40
CA ILE A 210 -13.14 -18.06 -2.63
C ILE A 210 -12.50 -17.46 -1.37
N ALA A 211 -13.19 -16.55 -0.69
CA ALA A 211 -12.74 -15.97 0.59
C ALA A 211 -12.51 -17.07 1.64
N ASP A 212 -13.38 -18.07 1.70
CA ASP A 212 -13.24 -19.20 2.61
C ASP A 212 -11.99 -20.06 2.29
N MET A 213 -11.75 -20.35 1.01
CA MET A 213 -10.54 -21.08 0.57
C MET A 213 -9.24 -20.34 0.92
N LEU A 214 -9.25 -19.01 0.86
CA LEU A 214 -8.07 -18.17 1.11
C LEU A 214 -7.76 -18.01 2.59
N ALA A 215 -8.72 -18.21 3.49
CA ALA A 215 -8.52 -18.13 4.93
C ALA A 215 -7.50 -19.16 5.45
N ASN A 216 -7.24 -20.23 4.70
CA ASN A 216 -6.33 -21.32 5.04
C ASN A 216 -4.95 -21.21 4.36
N ALA A 217 -4.67 -20.13 3.62
CA ALA A 217 -3.38 -19.93 2.96
C ALA A 217 -2.31 -19.44 3.95
N ASP A 218 -1.09 -20.00 3.86
CA ASP A 218 0.04 -19.62 4.69
C ASP A 218 0.51 -18.18 4.35
N GLU A 219 0.81 -17.41 5.40
CA GLU A 219 1.38 -16.07 5.26
C GLU A 219 2.89 -16.15 5.06
N SER A 220 3.43 -15.39 4.08
CA SER A 220 4.87 -15.23 3.92
C SER A 220 5.43 -14.33 5.03
N GLN A 221 6.63 -14.66 5.55
CA GLN A 221 7.30 -13.82 6.53
C GLN A 221 7.88 -12.57 5.86
N THR A 222 7.67 -11.40 6.47
CA THR A 222 8.23 -10.14 6.00
C THR A 222 9.71 -10.02 6.37
N PRO A 223 10.52 -9.23 5.64
CA PRO A 223 11.92 -8.98 6.01
C PRO A 223 12.09 -8.42 7.42
N LEU A 224 11.20 -7.55 7.86
CA LEU A 224 11.23 -6.98 9.21
C LEU A 224 11.06 -8.07 10.28
N LYS A 225 10.08 -8.94 10.11
CA LYS A 225 9.82 -10.02 11.08
C LYS A 225 11.02 -10.97 11.20
N GLN A 226 11.61 -11.34 10.06
CA GLN A 226 12.81 -12.17 10.03
C GLN A 226 13.99 -11.48 10.73
N SER A 227 14.18 -10.20 10.46
CA SER A 227 15.26 -9.39 11.09
C SER A 227 15.07 -9.28 12.60
N LEU A 228 13.85 -9.05 13.08
CA LEU A 228 13.54 -8.96 14.51
C LEU A 228 13.74 -10.31 15.22
N GLU A 229 13.32 -11.41 14.63
CA GLU A 229 13.54 -12.74 15.17
C GLU A 229 15.03 -13.09 15.25
N GLN A 230 15.78 -12.78 14.22
CA GLN A 230 17.23 -12.99 14.18
C GLN A 230 17.95 -12.11 15.21
N LEU A 231 17.55 -10.86 15.34
CA LEU A 231 18.07 -9.95 16.35
C LEU A 231 17.81 -10.49 17.77
N SER A 232 16.58 -10.92 18.05
CA SER A 232 16.20 -11.49 19.36
C SER A 232 17.03 -12.71 19.71
N LYS A 233 17.23 -13.63 18.77
CA LYS A 233 18.06 -14.82 18.99
C LYS A 233 19.53 -14.46 19.24
N THR A 234 20.09 -13.58 18.43
CA THR A 234 21.49 -13.14 18.56
C THR A 234 21.71 -12.47 19.90
N LEU A 235 20.84 -11.57 20.32
CA LEU A 235 20.91 -10.90 21.60
C LEU A 235 20.79 -11.88 22.75
N THR A 236 19.89 -12.85 22.66
CA THR A 236 19.71 -13.88 23.69
C THR A 236 20.98 -14.68 23.92
N TYR A 237 21.62 -15.18 22.85
CA TYR A 237 22.85 -15.94 22.97
C TYR A 237 24.00 -15.08 23.52
N LEU A 238 24.10 -13.85 23.06
CA LEU A 238 25.11 -12.90 23.54
C LEU A 238 24.92 -12.59 25.03
N ILE A 239 23.69 -12.33 25.46
CA ILE A 239 23.33 -12.05 26.86
C ILE A 239 23.70 -13.23 27.75
N ILE A 240 23.32 -14.45 27.37
CA ILE A 240 23.64 -15.65 28.12
C ILE A 240 25.15 -15.84 28.25
N ALA A 241 25.90 -15.68 27.17
CA ALA A 241 27.36 -15.83 27.15
C ALA A 241 28.05 -14.80 28.08
N ILE A 242 27.70 -13.54 27.96
CA ILE A 242 28.29 -12.44 28.75
C ILE A 242 27.89 -12.58 30.22
N ALA A 243 26.63 -12.92 30.52
CA ALA A 243 26.15 -13.13 31.88
C ALA A 243 26.91 -14.31 32.56
N LEU A 244 27.13 -15.40 31.82
CA LEU A 244 27.89 -16.54 32.33
C LEU A 244 29.37 -16.16 32.62
N VAL A 245 30.01 -15.46 31.68
CA VAL A 245 31.38 -14.98 31.87
C VAL A 245 31.48 -14.06 33.10
N THR A 246 30.55 -13.12 33.24
CA THR A 246 30.50 -12.20 34.37
C THR A 246 30.27 -12.93 35.69
N PHE A 247 29.40 -13.91 35.69
CA PHE A 247 29.18 -14.75 36.87
C PHE A 247 30.46 -15.49 37.29
N LEU A 248 31.14 -16.12 36.34
CA LEU A 248 32.36 -16.85 36.59
C LEU A 248 33.49 -15.92 37.09
N VAL A 249 33.63 -14.76 36.51
CA VAL A 249 34.62 -13.75 36.96
C VAL A 249 34.28 -13.29 38.38
N SER A 250 33.03 -13.01 38.68
CA SER A 250 32.61 -12.53 40.00
C SER A 250 32.87 -13.56 41.08
N VAL A 251 32.55 -14.83 40.83
CA VAL A 251 32.66 -15.90 41.83
C VAL A 251 34.10 -16.41 41.95
N PHE A 252 34.77 -16.70 40.82
CA PHE A 252 36.06 -17.40 40.85
C PHE A 252 37.30 -16.47 40.89
N ILE A 253 37.22 -15.30 40.26
CA ILE A 253 38.34 -14.37 40.24
C ILE A 253 38.26 -13.36 41.40
N ARG A 254 37.04 -12.90 41.70
CA ARG A 254 36.76 -11.90 42.72
C ARG A 254 36.47 -12.51 44.07
N GLY A 255 36.15 -13.81 44.15
CA GLY A 255 35.82 -14.50 45.35
C GLY A 255 34.49 -14.11 46.02
N GLU A 256 33.57 -13.56 45.26
CA GLU A 256 32.23 -13.20 45.75
C GLU A 256 31.41 -14.46 46.00
N GLN A 257 30.38 -14.29 46.84
CA GLN A 257 29.41 -15.34 47.10
C GLN A 257 28.67 -15.69 45.80
N PRO A 258 28.33 -16.97 45.54
CA PRO A 258 27.60 -17.33 44.31
C PRO A 258 26.30 -16.56 44.11
N LEU A 259 25.62 -16.20 45.19
CA LEU A 259 24.37 -15.38 45.12
C LEU A 259 24.66 -13.96 44.64
N GLU A 260 25.73 -13.34 45.13
CA GLU A 260 26.14 -12.00 44.69
C GLU A 260 26.58 -12.01 43.24
N GLY A 261 27.31 -13.04 42.81
CA GLY A 261 27.66 -13.22 41.39
C GLY A 261 26.45 -13.41 40.49
N LEU A 262 25.43 -14.13 40.98
CA LEU A 262 24.17 -14.31 40.24
C LEU A 262 23.42 -12.97 40.12
N MET A 263 23.44 -12.11 41.13
CA MET A 263 22.82 -10.80 41.10
C MET A 263 23.50 -9.86 40.09
N VAL A 264 24.83 -9.92 39.99
CA VAL A 264 25.57 -9.19 38.95
C VAL A 264 25.19 -9.67 37.56
N ALA A 265 25.07 -10.98 37.38
CA ALA A 265 24.63 -11.57 36.12
C ALA A 265 23.21 -11.13 35.74
N VAL A 266 22.30 -11.07 36.70
CA VAL A 266 20.94 -10.58 36.48
C VAL A 266 20.92 -9.10 36.11
N ALA A 267 21.73 -8.27 36.79
CA ALA A 267 21.89 -6.86 36.46
C ALA A 267 22.40 -6.68 35.03
N LEU A 268 23.39 -7.47 34.63
CA LEU A 268 23.92 -7.48 33.28
C LEU A 268 22.86 -7.87 32.25
N ALA A 269 22.06 -8.89 32.53
CA ALA A 269 20.99 -9.33 31.66
C ALA A 269 19.94 -8.22 31.47
N VAL A 270 19.58 -7.53 32.55
CA VAL A 270 18.67 -6.38 32.50
C VAL A 270 19.26 -5.24 31.67
N ALA A 271 20.54 -4.93 31.85
CA ALA A 271 21.25 -3.91 31.09
C ALA A 271 21.35 -4.22 29.59
N ALA A 272 21.55 -5.49 29.26
CA ALA A 272 21.75 -5.94 27.88
C ALA A 272 20.46 -6.01 27.08
N ILE A 273 19.30 -6.14 27.72
CA ILE A 273 18.02 -6.26 27.04
C ILE A 273 17.45 -4.85 26.72
N PRO A 274 17.19 -4.54 25.45
CA PRO A 274 16.52 -3.28 25.09
C PRO A 274 15.01 -3.38 25.34
N GLU A 275 14.58 -3.18 26.56
CA GLU A 275 13.20 -3.41 27.01
C GLU A 275 12.16 -2.62 26.22
N GLY A 276 12.51 -1.40 25.84
CA GLY A 276 11.61 -0.53 25.06
C GLY A 276 11.60 -0.81 23.57
N LEU A 277 12.51 -1.62 23.05
CA LEU A 277 12.68 -1.78 21.60
C LEU A 277 11.44 -2.33 20.87
N PRO A 278 10.80 -3.41 21.34
CA PRO A 278 9.59 -3.90 20.68
C PRO A 278 8.47 -2.85 20.65
N ALA A 279 8.25 -2.14 21.75
CA ALA A 279 7.25 -1.07 21.83
C ALA A 279 7.58 0.08 20.88
N ILE A 280 8.82 0.51 20.86
CA ILE A 280 9.27 1.63 20.03
C ILE A 280 9.11 1.27 18.55
N VAL A 281 9.54 0.10 18.12
CA VAL A 281 9.37 -0.35 16.73
C VAL A 281 7.89 -0.36 16.34
N THR A 282 7.02 -0.87 17.20
CA THR A 282 5.58 -0.86 16.98
C THR A 282 5.04 0.56 16.85
N ILE A 283 5.44 1.47 17.74
CA ILE A 283 5.04 2.89 17.69
C ILE A 283 5.47 3.54 16.37
N LEU A 284 6.72 3.31 15.95
CA LEU A 284 7.26 3.91 14.72
C LEU A 284 6.55 3.39 13.48
N LEU A 285 6.27 2.10 13.43
CA LEU A 285 5.48 1.51 12.34
C LEU A 285 4.08 2.09 12.29
N SER A 286 3.46 2.29 13.43
CA SER A 286 2.12 2.88 13.54
C SER A 286 2.10 4.34 13.10
N LEU A 287 3.09 5.14 13.48
CA LEU A 287 3.22 6.52 13.01
C LEU A 287 3.40 6.56 11.49
N GLY A 288 4.18 5.64 10.93
CA GLY A 288 4.31 5.46 9.48
C GLY A 288 2.97 5.11 8.84
N THR A 289 2.22 4.21 9.43
CA THR A 289 0.87 3.83 8.97
C THR A 289 -0.07 5.04 8.92
N THR A 290 -0.07 5.86 9.95
CA THR A 290 -0.90 7.08 10.02
C THR A 290 -0.50 8.08 8.93
N THR A 291 0.78 8.28 8.71
CA THR A 291 1.29 9.17 7.65
C THR A 291 0.90 8.66 6.27
N LEU A 292 1.02 7.36 6.02
CA LEU A 292 0.61 6.73 4.77
C LEU A 292 -0.88 6.87 4.52
N ALA A 293 -1.71 6.67 5.54
CA ALA A 293 -3.17 6.80 5.44
C ALA A 293 -3.59 8.20 4.99
N LYS A 294 -2.91 9.24 5.45
CA LYS A 294 -3.14 10.64 5.03
C LYS A 294 -2.81 10.86 3.55
N ARG A 295 -1.98 9.99 2.95
CA ARG A 295 -1.55 10.07 1.56
C ARG A 295 -2.16 8.95 0.71
N ASN A 296 -3.33 8.44 1.09
CA ASN A 296 -4.13 7.45 0.37
C ASN A 296 -3.57 6.01 0.36
N ALA A 297 -2.59 5.71 1.18
CA ALA A 297 -2.06 4.35 1.33
C ALA A 297 -2.48 3.79 2.70
N ILE A 298 -3.44 2.87 2.70
CA ILE A 298 -3.98 2.26 3.91
C ILE A 298 -3.27 0.94 4.17
N VAL A 299 -2.42 0.92 5.18
CA VAL A 299 -1.67 -0.27 5.57
C VAL A 299 -2.53 -1.15 6.47
N ARG A 300 -2.65 -2.43 6.15
CA ARG A 300 -3.42 -3.41 6.91
C ARG A 300 -2.58 -4.19 7.90
N LYS A 301 -1.29 -4.35 7.64
CA LYS A 301 -0.34 -5.08 8.49
C LYS A 301 0.83 -4.16 8.83
N LEU A 302 1.11 -3.96 10.09
CA LEU A 302 2.18 -3.05 10.55
C LEU A 302 3.55 -3.36 9.92
N PRO A 303 4.00 -4.63 9.83
CA PRO A 303 5.29 -4.93 9.21
C PRO A 303 5.40 -4.54 7.73
N ALA A 304 4.27 -4.37 7.05
CA ALA A 304 4.27 -3.96 5.64
C ALA A 304 4.88 -2.58 5.41
N VAL A 305 4.80 -1.68 6.37
CA VAL A 305 5.39 -0.33 6.28
C VAL A 305 6.89 -0.42 6.00
N GLU A 306 7.57 -1.29 6.71
CA GLU A 306 9.02 -1.48 6.51
C GLU A 306 9.31 -2.26 5.23
N THR A 307 8.54 -3.30 4.94
CA THR A 307 8.73 -4.11 3.72
C THR A 307 8.59 -3.26 2.46
N LEU A 308 7.73 -2.24 2.46
CA LEU A 308 7.64 -1.26 1.38
C LEU A 308 8.99 -0.62 1.07
N GLY A 309 9.74 -0.24 2.09
CA GLY A 309 11.08 0.35 1.92
C GLY A 309 12.12 -0.60 1.33
N SER A 310 11.90 -1.90 1.42
CA SER A 310 12.77 -2.94 0.83
C SER A 310 12.35 -3.34 -0.57
N THR A 311 11.26 -2.80 -1.10
CA THR A 311 10.70 -3.18 -2.40
C THR A 311 11.69 -2.96 -3.53
N GLU A 312 11.89 -4.01 -4.33
CA GLU A 312 12.79 -3.99 -5.49
C GLU A 312 12.03 -4.09 -6.81
N ILE A 313 10.89 -4.76 -6.80
CA ILE A 313 10.03 -4.98 -7.95
C ILE A 313 8.62 -4.52 -7.60
N ILE A 314 8.03 -3.72 -8.46
CA ILE A 314 6.61 -3.36 -8.36
C ILE A 314 5.90 -3.88 -9.61
N ALA A 315 5.14 -4.94 -9.46
CA ALA A 315 4.31 -5.50 -10.51
C ALA A 315 2.92 -4.88 -10.40
N SER A 316 2.59 -4.00 -11.31
CA SER A 316 1.36 -3.21 -11.27
C SER A 316 0.43 -3.57 -12.41
N ASP A 317 -0.86 -3.66 -12.11
CA ASP A 317 -1.91 -3.69 -13.12
C ASP A 317 -1.85 -2.42 -13.95
N LYS A 318 -2.16 -2.54 -15.23
CA LYS A 318 -2.24 -1.41 -16.15
C LYS A 318 -3.52 -0.62 -15.92
N THR A 319 -4.65 -1.27 -16.08
CA THR A 319 -5.98 -0.64 -16.10
C THR A 319 -6.40 -0.20 -14.70
N GLY A 320 -6.67 1.08 -14.57
CA GLY A 320 -7.14 1.68 -13.31
C GLY A 320 -6.05 2.01 -12.31
N THR A 321 -4.85 1.45 -12.43
CA THR A 321 -3.70 1.72 -11.54
C THR A 321 -2.67 2.62 -12.23
N LEU A 322 -2.14 2.18 -13.34
CA LEU A 322 -1.25 3.00 -14.20
C LEU A 322 -2.05 3.91 -15.12
N THR A 323 -3.23 3.51 -15.48
CA THR A 323 -4.16 4.27 -16.34
C THR A 323 -5.36 4.76 -15.55
N MET A 324 -6.11 5.68 -16.15
CA MET A 324 -7.28 6.29 -15.52
C MET A 324 -8.52 5.39 -15.49
N ASN A 325 -8.48 4.25 -16.14
CA ASN A 325 -9.63 3.35 -16.35
C ASN A 325 -10.82 4.07 -16.97
N GLN A 326 -10.54 4.97 -17.87
CA GLN A 326 -11.54 5.76 -18.57
C GLN A 326 -11.08 5.95 -20.01
N MET A 327 -11.84 5.40 -20.97
CA MET A 327 -11.56 5.67 -22.38
C MET A 327 -11.65 7.16 -22.64
N THR A 328 -10.68 7.69 -23.36
CA THR A 328 -10.56 9.12 -23.64
C THR A 328 -10.18 9.31 -25.11
N VAL A 329 -10.84 10.24 -25.78
CA VAL A 329 -10.48 10.64 -27.14
C VAL A 329 -9.13 11.36 -27.08
N GLU A 330 -8.17 10.89 -27.85
CA GLU A 330 -6.82 11.44 -27.87
C GLU A 330 -6.48 12.12 -29.20
N LYS A 331 -6.99 11.58 -30.29
CA LYS A 331 -6.76 12.07 -31.64
C LYS A 331 -8.07 12.16 -32.41
N VAL A 332 -8.23 13.20 -33.18
CA VAL A 332 -9.35 13.38 -34.11
C VAL A 332 -8.84 13.76 -35.49
N TYR A 333 -9.24 12.99 -36.50
CA TYR A 333 -9.01 13.34 -37.88
C TYR A 333 -10.29 13.92 -38.49
N THR A 334 -10.30 15.21 -38.75
CA THR A 334 -11.46 15.92 -39.31
C THR A 334 -10.99 17.05 -40.25
N ASN A 335 -11.75 17.33 -41.28
CA ASN A 335 -11.42 18.36 -42.27
C ASN A 335 -10.03 18.20 -42.89
N GLY A 336 -9.60 16.94 -43.10
CA GLY A 336 -8.32 16.62 -43.68
C GLY A 336 -7.11 16.82 -42.77
N GLN A 337 -7.32 17.08 -41.46
CA GLN A 337 -6.25 17.31 -40.51
C GLN A 337 -6.37 16.41 -39.29
N LEU A 338 -5.25 15.80 -38.95
CA LEU A 338 -5.13 15.02 -37.68
C LEU A 338 -4.77 15.97 -36.55
N GLN A 339 -5.62 16.02 -35.52
CA GLN A 339 -5.48 16.95 -34.40
C GLN A 339 -5.49 16.19 -33.07
N ASN A 340 -4.86 16.76 -32.06
CA ASN A 340 -4.96 16.27 -30.70
C ASN A 340 -6.32 16.64 -30.09
N ALA A 341 -6.74 15.90 -29.07
CA ALA A 341 -8.02 16.10 -28.40
C ALA A 341 -8.19 17.48 -27.75
N ASP A 342 -7.09 18.13 -27.38
CA ASP A 342 -7.08 19.48 -26.79
C ASP A 342 -7.27 20.60 -27.81
N THR A 343 -7.19 20.30 -29.11
CA THR A 343 -7.42 21.28 -30.17
C THR A 343 -8.90 21.66 -30.21
N GLU A 344 -9.19 22.94 -30.18
CA GLU A 344 -10.57 23.44 -30.19
C GLU A 344 -11.26 23.10 -31.50
N LEU A 345 -12.40 22.40 -31.39
CA LEU A 345 -13.30 22.14 -32.52
C LEU A 345 -14.56 23.02 -32.36
N GLY A 346 -15.02 23.58 -33.47
CA GLY A 346 -16.28 24.32 -33.47
C GLY A 346 -17.48 23.44 -33.10
N ALA A 347 -18.46 24.03 -32.43
CA ALA A 347 -19.69 23.33 -32.09
C ALA A 347 -20.51 22.85 -33.31
N ASP A 348 -20.20 23.38 -34.50
CA ASP A 348 -20.78 23.00 -35.77
C ASP A 348 -19.98 21.91 -36.50
N ASN A 349 -18.95 21.37 -35.88
CA ASN A 349 -18.13 20.29 -36.47
C ASN A 349 -18.97 19.02 -36.69
N THR A 350 -19.01 18.53 -37.90
CA THR A 350 -19.85 17.40 -38.29
C THR A 350 -19.39 16.10 -37.62
N THR A 351 -18.09 15.87 -37.45
CA THR A 351 -17.54 14.69 -36.78
C THR A 351 -17.97 14.64 -35.34
N LEU A 352 -17.93 15.79 -34.65
CA LEU A 352 -18.38 15.94 -33.27
C LEU A 352 -19.87 15.63 -33.13
N ARG A 353 -20.70 16.09 -34.06
CA ARG A 353 -22.12 15.82 -34.11
C ARG A 353 -22.43 14.33 -34.29
N ILE A 354 -21.74 13.67 -35.22
CA ILE A 354 -21.95 12.24 -35.51
C ILE A 354 -21.58 11.38 -34.32
N MET A 355 -20.42 11.64 -33.68
CA MET A 355 -19.96 10.81 -32.58
C MET A 355 -20.87 10.87 -31.36
N THR A 356 -21.57 11.99 -31.19
CA THR A 356 -22.50 12.18 -30.07
C THR A 356 -23.92 11.72 -30.42
N PHE A 357 -24.34 11.78 -31.67
CA PHE A 357 -25.64 11.32 -32.12
C PHE A 357 -25.74 9.78 -32.25
N ALA A 358 -24.78 9.14 -32.90
CA ALA A 358 -24.71 7.70 -33.03
C ALA A 358 -24.14 7.09 -31.73
N ASN A 359 -24.90 7.24 -30.65
CA ASN A 359 -24.42 6.98 -29.32
C ASN A 359 -25.59 6.69 -28.37
N ASP A 360 -25.48 5.63 -27.59
CA ASP A 360 -26.49 5.22 -26.62
C ASP A 360 -26.18 5.68 -25.19
N THR A 361 -25.17 6.47 -24.99
CA THR A 361 -24.82 7.06 -23.69
C THR A 361 -25.96 7.94 -23.19
N LYS A 362 -26.35 7.74 -21.95
CA LYS A 362 -27.30 8.60 -21.24
C LYS A 362 -26.54 9.57 -20.34
N VAL A 363 -27.01 10.79 -20.32
CA VAL A 363 -26.49 11.84 -19.43
C VAL A 363 -27.56 12.10 -18.38
N ASP A 364 -27.23 11.89 -17.10
CA ASP A 364 -28.17 12.16 -16.03
C ASP A 364 -28.33 13.68 -15.76
N PRO A 365 -29.28 14.12 -14.92
CA PRO A 365 -29.44 15.53 -14.61
C PRO A 365 -28.19 16.18 -13.96
N ASP A 366 -27.37 15.39 -13.29
CA ASP A 366 -26.12 15.85 -12.64
C ASP A 366 -24.93 15.89 -13.60
N GLY A 367 -25.13 15.48 -14.86
CA GLY A 367 -24.10 15.47 -15.89
C GLY A 367 -23.26 14.20 -15.94
N LYS A 368 -23.63 13.17 -15.16
CA LYS A 368 -22.93 11.89 -15.17
C LYS A 368 -23.27 11.11 -16.42
N LEU A 369 -22.25 10.53 -17.07
CA LEU A 369 -22.41 9.71 -18.27
C LEU A 369 -22.59 8.23 -17.89
N ILE A 370 -23.59 7.60 -18.49
CA ILE A 370 -23.93 6.20 -18.25
C ILE A 370 -24.00 5.47 -19.58
N GLY A 371 -23.16 4.45 -19.76
CA GLY A 371 -23.15 3.64 -20.97
C GLY A 371 -21.84 2.91 -21.19
N ASP A 372 -21.66 2.38 -22.40
CA ASP A 372 -20.41 1.73 -22.81
C ASP A 372 -19.24 2.71 -22.74
N PRO A 373 -18.09 2.30 -22.19
CA PRO A 373 -16.92 3.19 -22.04
C PRO A 373 -16.46 3.86 -23.33
N THR A 374 -16.53 3.19 -24.45
CA THR A 374 -16.18 3.74 -25.76
C THR A 374 -17.13 4.86 -26.16
N GLU A 375 -18.43 4.66 -25.92
CA GLU A 375 -19.45 5.66 -26.24
C GLU A 375 -19.47 6.84 -25.29
N THR A 376 -19.26 6.60 -23.99
CA THR A 376 -19.20 7.69 -23.00
C THR A 376 -18.00 8.61 -23.27
N ALA A 377 -16.89 8.07 -23.76
CA ALA A 377 -15.72 8.85 -24.16
C ALA A 377 -16.05 9.86 -25.27
N LEU A 378 -16.85 9.44 -26.22
CA LEU A 378 -17.27 10.30 -27.34
C LEU A 378 -18.19 11.43 -26.88
N VAL A 379 -19.13 11.14 -25.98
CA VAL A 379 -20.04 12.17 -25.43
C VAL A 379 -19.26 13.13 -24.53
N GLN A 380 -18.34 12.63 -23.72
CA GLN A 380 -17.48 13.48 -22.90
C GLN A 380 -16.63 14.43 -23.75
N PHE A 381 -16.07 13.92 -24.84
CA PHE A 381 -15.34 14.76 -25.79
C PHE A 381 -16.22 15.86 -26.36
N GLY A 382 -17.47 15.56 -26.69
CA GLY A 382 -18.46 16.53 -27.11
C GLY A 382 -18.70 17.63 -26.07
N LEU A 383 -18.91 17.22 -24.82
CA LEU A 383 -19.09 18.16 -23.70
C LEU A 383 -17.87 19.06 -23.50
N ASP A 384 -16.68 18.52 -23.63
CA ASP A 384 -15.42 19.25 -23.48
C ASP A 384 -15.22 20.30 -24.61
N HIS A 385 -15.91 20.10 -25.75
CA HIS A 385 -15.87 21.01 -26.92
C HIS A 385 -17.16 21.83 -27.07
N ASN A 386 -17.88 22.03 -25.97
CA ASN A 386 -19.11 22.83 -25.92
C ASN A 386 -20.27 22.27 -26.77
N PHE A 387 -20.27 20.98 -27.04
CA PHE A 387 -21.36 20.30 -27.72
C PHE A 387 -22.13 19.43 -26.70
N ASP A 388 -23.23 19.95 -26.16
CA ASP A 388 -24.11 19.21 -25.28
C ASP A 388 -25.20 18.51 -26.09
N VAL A 389 -25.06 17.18 -26.21
CA VAL A 389 -26.02 16.37 -26.99
C VAL A 389 -27.46 16.48 -26.46
N ARG A 390 -27.64 16.71 -25.16
CA ARG A 390 -29.00 16.88 -24.57
C ARG A 390 -29.72 18.07 -25.16
N GLU A 391 -29.02 19.17 -25.34
CA GLU A 391 -29.61 20.42 -25.91
C GLU A 391 -29.88 20.25 -27.40
N VAL A 392 -28.96 19.64 -28.12
CA VAL A 392 -29.12 19.43 -29.57
C VAL A 392 -30.23 18.45 -29.88
N LEU A 393 -30.41 17.39 -29.09
CA LEU A 393 -31.48 16.41 -29.28
C LEU A 393 -32.89 16.97 -29.03
N LYS A 394 -33.02 18.08 -28.34
CA LYS A 394 -34.31 18.77 -28.19
C LYS A 394 -34.82 19.32 -29.52
N SER A 395 -33.94 19.82 -30.37
CA SER A 395 -34.26 20.37 -31.70
C SER A 395 -34.10 19.32 -32.82
N GLU A 396 -33.28 18.30 -32.59
CA GLU A 396 -32.97 17.24 -33.55
C GLU A 396 -33.18 15.87 -32.95
N PRO A 397 -34.40 15.47 -32.63
CA PRO A 397 -34.67 14.20 -31.91
C PRO A 397 -34.35 12.97 -32.76
N ARG A 398 -33.91 11.91 -32.11
CA ARG A 398 -33.76 10.59 -32.74
C ARG A 398 -35.12 10.04 -33.08
N VAL A 399 -35.36 9.72 -34.36
CA VAL A 399 -36.62 9.18 -34.84
C VAL A 399 -36.54 7.69 -35.23
N ALA A 400 -35.35 7.20 -35.51
CA ALA A 400 -35.11 5.81 -35.86
C ALA A 400 -33.65 5.45 -35.60
N GLU A 401 -33.32 4.14 -35.53
CA GLU A 401 -31.98 3.63 -35.31
C GLU A 401 -31.77 2.25 -35.90
N LEU A 402 -30.54 1.94 -36.24
CA LEU A 402 -30.04 0.60 -36.39
C LEU A 402 -28.99 0.38 -35.29
N PRO A 403 -29.30 -0.45 -34.27
CA PRO A 403 -28.38 -0.70 -33.17
C PRO A 403 -27.06 -1.29 -33.67
N PHE A 404 -26.01 -1.17 -32.83
CA PHE A 404 -24.73 -1.78 -33.12
C PHE A 404 -24.88 -3.29 -33.30
N ASP A 405 -24.27 -3.78 -34.36
CA ASP A 405 -24.21 -5.20 -34.68
C ASP A 405 -22.74 -5.61 -34.85
N SER A 406 -22.34 -6.65 -34.15
CA SER A 406 -20.96 -7.14 -34.12
C SER A 406 -20.48 -7.73 -35.45
N ASP A 407 -21.40 -8.17 -36.32
CA ASP A 407 -21.04 -8.72 -37.63
C ASP A 407 -20.72 -7.62 -38.63
N ARG A 408 -21.55 -6.59 -38.68
CA ARG A 408 -21.30 -5.45 -39.58
C ARG A 408 -20.41 -4.40 -38.93
N LYS A 409 -20.28 -4.39 -37.59
CA LYS A 409 -19.45 -3.45 -36.80
C LYS A 409 -19.83 -1.97 -36.97
N LEU A 410 -21.08 -1.68 -37.21
CA LEU A 410 -21.62 -0.34 -37.45
C LEU A 410 -22.84 -0.09 -36.55
N MET A 411 -23.08 1.19 -36.29
CA MET A 411 -24.27 1.70 -35.62
C MET A 411 -24.77 2.92 -36.38
N SER A 412 -26.08 3.05 -36.55
CA SER A 412 -26.70 4.22 -37.20
C SER A 412 -27.83 4.75 -36.38
N THR A 413 -27.97 6.06 -36.38
CA THR A 413 -29.10 6.78 -35.81
C THR A 413 -29.64 7.78 -36.80
N ILE A 414 -30.95 7.98 -36.79
CA ILE A 414 -31.63 8.91 -37.71
C ILE A 414 -32.31 10.00 -36.88
N HIS A 415 -32.02 11.26 -37.19
CA HIS A 415 -32.46 12.40 -36.43
C HIS A 415 -33.24 13.34 -37.35
N LYS A 416 -34.38 13.85 -36.87
CA LYS A 416 -35.15 14.84 -37.62
C LYS A 416 -34.56 16.23 -37.45
N GLU A 417 -34.15 16.84 -38.53
CA GLU A 417 -33.64 18.20 -38.52
C GLU A 417 -34.77 19.24 -38.47
N PRO A 418 -34.49 20.48 -38.02
CA PRO A 418 -35.47 21.57 -37.94
C PRO A 418 -36.11 21.92 -39.28
N ASP A 419 -35.43 21.69 -40.41
CA ASP A 419 -35.94 21.95 -41.77
C ASP A 419 -36.83 20.84 -42.30
N GLY A 420 -37.09 19.78 -41.54
CA GLY A 420 -37.90 18.64 -41.93
C GLY A 420 -37.14 17.52 -42.64
N SER A 421 -35.87 17.69 -42.95
CA SER A 421 -35.02 16.62 -43.48
C SER A 421 -34.54 15.70 -42.35
N TYR A 422 -33.89 14.59 -42.70
CA TYR A 422 -33.37 13.62 -41.74
C TYR A 422 -31.86 13.50 -41.87
N PHE A 423 -31.17 13.56 -40.73
CA PHE A 423 -29.75 13.36 -40.59
C PHE A 423 -29.47 11.93 -40.16
N VAL A 424 -28.76 11.19 -41.00
CA VAL A 424 -28.34 9.81 -40.69
C VAL A 424 -26.90 9.86 -40.23
N ALA A 425 -26.69 9.59 -38.94
CA ALA A 425 -25.35 9.48 -38.33
C ALA A 425 -24.92 8.03 -38.27
N VAL A 426 -23.72 7.73 -38.73
CA VAL A 426 -23.18 6.36 -38.76
C VAL A 426 -21.78 6.36 -38.14
N LYS A 427 -21.60 5.43 -37.25
CA LYS A 427 -20.33 5.22 -36.53
C LYS A 427 -19.93 3.75 -36.63
N GLY A 428 -18.65 3.49 -36.85
CA GLY A 428 -18.19 2.11 -36.80
C GLY A 428 -16.73 1.89 -37.15
N ALA A 429 -16.38 0.63 -37.32
CA ALA A 429 -15.01 0.25 -37.68
C ALA A 429 -14.58 0.82 -39.02
N PRO A 430 -13.40 1.45 -39.13
CA PRO A 430 -12.96 2.12 -40.35
C PRO A 430 -12.87 1.19 -41.55
N ASP A 431 -12.43 -0.05 -41.41
CA ASP A 431 -12.31 -1.05 -42.46
C ASP A 431 -13.66 -1.46 -43.07
N GLN A 432 -14.72 -1.41 -42.30
CA GLN A 432 -16.07 -1.73 -42.75
C GLN A 432 -16.79 -0.50 -43.29
N LEU A 433 -16.69 0.63 -42.59
CA LEU A 433 -17.44 1.83 -42.95
C LEU A 433 -16.87 2.48 -44.23
N ILE A 434 -15.59 2.40 -44.49
CA ILE A 434 -14.96 2.96 -45.69
C ILE A 434 -15.55 2.41 -47.00
N LYS A 435 -16.04 1.17 -46.97
CA LYS A 435 -16.69 0.53 -48.12
C LYS A 435 -18.06 1.11 -48.49
N ARG A 436 -18.66 1.88 -47.56
CA ARG A 436 -20.00 2.42 -47.67
C ARG A 436 -20.02 3.93 -47.90
N VAL A 437 -18.84 4.51 -48.02
CA VAL A 437 -18.64 5.97 -48.22
C VAL A 437 -18.41 6.25 -49.69
N THR A 438 -19.14 7.20 -50.25
CA THR A 438 -19.05 7.61 -51.65
C THR A 438 -18.63 9.06 -51.80
N ARG A 439 -18.69 9.84 -50.72
CA ARG A 439 -18.35 11.28 -50.69
C ARG A 439 -17.51 11.58 -49.43
N ILE A 440 -16.84 12.71 -49.48
CA ILE A 440 -16.02 13.22 -48.37
C ILE A 440 -16.33 14.65 -48.09
N GLU A 441 -16.42 15.02 -46.80
CA GLU A 441 -16.55 16.41 -46.36
C GLU A 441 -15.19 16.92 -45.85
N ILE A 442 -14.79 18.07 -46.43
CA ILE A 442 -13.59 18.82 -45.98
C ILE A 442 -13.95 20.27 -45.91
N ASN A 443 -13.84 20.89 -44.71
CA ASN A 443 -14.15 22.30 -44.46
C ASN A 443 -15.55 22.73 -44.90
N GLY A 444 -16.53 21.86 -44.73
CA GLY A 444 -17.91 22.11 -45.13
C GLY A 444 -18.23 21.84 -46.58
N GLU A 445 -17.25 21.53 -47.41
CA GLU A 445 -17.45 21.18 -48.83
C GLU A 445 -17.52 19.66 -48.99
N VAL A 446 -18.61 19.16 -49.58
CA VAL A 446 -18.84 17.76 -49.88
C VAL A 446 -18.50 17.50 -51.35
N ARG A 447 -17.61 16.56 -51.60
CA ARG A 447 -17.22 16.12 -52.94
C ARG A 447 -17.18 14.62 -53.04
N PRO A 448 -17.16 14.03 -54.25
CA PRO A 448 -16.93 12.59 -54.39
C PRO A 448 -15.59 12.19 -53.79
N ILE A 449 -15.56 11.04 -53.10
CA ILE A 449 -14.34 10.50 -52.51
C ILE A 449 -13.51 9.84 -53.62
N THR A 450 -12.21 10.07 -53.60
CA THR A 450 -11.26 9.41 -54.50
C THR A 450 -10.57 8.23 -53.84
N ASP A 451 -9.96 7.34 -54.62
CA ASP A 451 -9.16 6.25 -54.06
C ASP A 451 -7.95 6.76 -53.29
N GLU A 452 -7.40 7.91 -53.65
CA GLU A 452 -6.33 8.57 -52.88
C GLU A 452 -6.82 9.02 -51.52
N ASP A 453 -8.03 9.57 -51.43
CA ASP A 453 -8.67 9.93 -50.15
C ASP A 453 -8.84 8.72 -49.26
N LYS A 454 -9.34 7.61 -49.80
CA LYS A 454 -9.53 6.35 -49.06
C LYS A 454 -8.19 5.80 -48.54
N GLN A 455 -7.15 5.86 -49.36
CA GLN A 455 -5.81 5.41 -48.96
C GLN A 455 -5.23 6.28 -47.85
N ALA A 456 -5.44 7.62 -47.96
CA ALA A 456 -5.02 8.53 -46.89
C ALA A 456 -5.75 8.28 -45.57
N ILE A 457 -7.04 8.04 -45.61
CA ILE A 457 -7.85 7.72 -44.44
C ILE A 457 -7.37 6.40 -43.82
N LEU A 458 -7.17 5.36 -44.60
CA LEU A 458 -6.70 4.06 -44.14
C LEU A 458 -5.28 4.13 -43.61
N ALA A 459 -4.43 4.98 -44.18
CA ALA A 459 -3.07 5.21 -43.67
C ALA A 459 -3.09 5.84 -42.28
N ILE A 460 -3.96 6.83 -42.06
CA ILE A 460 -4.14 7.46 -40.77
C ILE A 460 -4.72 6.46 -39.77
N ASN A 461 -5.71 5.67 -40.16
CA ASN A 461 -6.25 4.61 -39.32
C ASN A 461 -5.13 3.63 -38.88
N LYS A 462 -4.30 3.21 -39.83
CA LYS A 462 -3.18 2.31 -39.53
C LYS A 462 -2.16 2.95 -38.59
N ASP A 463 -1.86 4.24 -38.78
CA ASP A 463 -0.93 4.97 -37.90
C ASP A 463 -1.47 5.09 -36.48
N LEU A 464 -2.75 5.42 -36.33
CA LEU A 464 -3.40 5.48 -35.03
C LEU A 464 -3.46 4.10 -34.36
N ALA A 465 -3.73 3.05 -35.12
CA ALA A 465 -3.73 1.68 -34.60
C ALA A 465 -2.34 1.25 -34.14
N LYS A 466 -1.26 1.69 -34.79
CA LYS A 466 0.12 1.45 -34.34
C LYS A 466 0.42 2.15 -33.02
N GLN A 467 -0.25 3.25 -32.72
CA GLN A 467 -0.17 3.93 -31.42
C GLN A 467 -1.08 3.28 -30.36
N ALA A 468 -1.67 2.13 -30.71
CA ALA A 468 -2.62 1.36 -29.88
C ALA A 468 -3.91 2.12 -29.55
N LEU A 469 -4.30 3.07 -30.37
CA LEU A 469 -5.57 3.76 -30.25
C LEU A 469 -6.69 2.91 -30.87
N ARG A 470 -7.83 2.88 -30.20
CA ARG A 470 -9.06 2.36 -30.79
C ARG A 470 -9.63 3.41 -31.72
N VAL A 471 -9.80 3.08 -32.99
CA VAL A 471 -10.23 4.02 -34.02
C VAL A 471 -11.67 3.72 -34.45
N LEU A 472 -12.49 4.75 -34.50
CA LEU A 472 -13.85 4.73 -35.03
C LEU A 472 -13.95 5.74 -36.16
N MET A 473 -14.67 5.34 -37.22
CA MET A 473 -14.99 6.23 -38.32
C MET A 473 -16.38 6.81 -38.16
N MET A 474 -16.51 8.08 -38.49
CA MET A 474 -17.76 8.85 -38.51
C MET A 474 -18.14 9.19 -39.94
N ALA A 475 -19.38 8.87 -40.30
CA ALA A 475 -19.94 9.18 -41.59
C ALA A 475 -21.41 9.57 -41.43
N TYR A 476 -21.96 10.22 -42.45
CA TYR A 476 -23.35 10.70 -42.41
C TYR A 476 -23.95 10.79 -43.79
N LYS A 477 -25.25 11.00 -43.84
CA LYS A 477 -25.98 11.49 -45.03
C LYS A 477 -27.22 12.22 -44.58
N THR A 478 -27.78 13.03 -45.51
CA THR A 478 -29.05 13.69 -45.29
C THR A 478 -30.09 13.13 -46.26
N THR A 479 -31.26 12.81 -45.76
CA THR A 479 -32.37 12.26 -46.58
C THR A 479 -33.63 13.09 -46.37
N SER A 480 -34.52 13.07 -47.34
CA SER A 480 -35.83 13.78 -47.27
C SER A 480 -36.86 12.97 -46.52
N GLU A 481 -36.71 11.65 -46.41
CA GLU A 481 -37.63 10.72 -45.76
C GLU A 481 -36.82 9.76 -44.88
N ILE A 482 -37.48 9.15 -43.88
CA ILE A 482 -36.85 8.11 -43.09
C ILE A 482 -36.58 6.90 -44.00
N PRO A 483 -35.34 6.48 -44.21
CA PRO A 483 -35.02 5.34 -45.05
C PRO A 483 -35.58 4.05 -44.44
N THR A 484 -35.80 3.04 -45.31
CA THR A 484 -36.09 1.70 -44.82
C THR A 484 -35.01 1.24 -43.86
N LEU A 485 -35.39 0.74 -42.69
CA LEU A 485 -34.45 0.36 -41.61
C LEU A 485 -33.72 -0.95 -41.92
N GLU A 486 -32.97 -0.96 -43.01
CA GLU A 486 -32.07 -2.02 -43.40
C GLU A 486 -30.66 -1.45 -43.57
N SER A 487 -29.64 -2.15 -43.15
CA SER A 487 -28.24 -1.71 -43.23
C SER A 487 -27.84 -1.30 -44.62
N GLU A 488 -28.26 -2.04 -45.62
CA GLU A 488 -27.96 -1.77 -47.05
C GLU A 488 -28.53 -0.49 -47.56
N VAL A 489 -29.58 0.00 -46.96
CA VAL A 489 -30.27 1.26 -47.34
C VAL A 489 -29.79 2.41 -46.48
N VAL A 490 -29.77 2.25 -45.17
CA VAL A 490 -29.42 3.32 -44.20
C VAL A 490 -27.91 3.60 -44.26
N GLU A 491 -27.11 2.54 -44.29
CA GLU A 491 -25.65 2.62 -44.18
C GLU A 491 -24.96 2.50 -45.54
N SER A 492 -25.48 3.21 -46.55
CA SER A 492 -24.94 3.26 -47.88
C SER A 492 -24.93 4.69 -48.42
N ASP A 493 -24.12 4.97 -49.44
CA ASP A 493 -23.97 6.30 -50.03
C ASP A 493 -23.66 7.37 -48.97
N LEU A 494 -22.75 7.08 -48.08
CA LEU A 494 -22.41 7.93 -46.95
C LEU A 494 -21.32 8.95 -47.31
N ILE A 495 -21.29 10.03 -46.50
CA ILE A 495 -20.26 11.07 -46.58
C ILE A 495 -19.28 10.85 -45.44
N PHE A 496 -18.00 10.68 -45.75
CA PHE A 496 -16.97 10.60 -44.76
C PHE A 496 -16.79 11.92 -44.02
N SER A 497 -16.80 11.88 -42.69
CA SER A 497 -16.57 13.08 -41.87
C SER A 497 -15.23 13.01 -41.15
N GLY A 498 -14.92 11.94 -40.45
CA GLY A 498 -13.67 11.89 -39.73
C GLY A 498 -13.39 10.54 -39.04
N LEU A 499 -12.24 10.50 -38.42
CA LEU A 499 -11.80 9.39 -37.56
C LEU A 499 -11.57 9.90 -36.14
N VAL A 500 -11.85 9.03 -35.16
CA VAL A 500 -11.61 9.33 -33.76
C VAL A 500 -10.76 8.21 -33.17
N GLY A 501 -9.62 8.56 -32.59
CA GLY A 501 -8.74 7.62 -31.90
C GLY A 501 -8.84 7.83 -30.41
N MET A 502 -9.05 6.74 -29.66
CA MET A 502 -9.21 6.78 -28.23
C MET A 502 -8.41 5.69 -27.51
N ILE A 503 -8.06 5.96 -26.30
CA ILE A 503 -7.32 5.02 -25.44
C ILE A 503 -7.69 5.31 -23.99
N ASP A 504 -7.49 4.32 -23.11
CA ASP A 504 -7.44 4.55 -21.69
C ASP A 504 -6.06 5.14 -21.37
N PRO A 505 -5.94 6.46 -21.10
CA PRO A 505 -4.65 7.10 -20.98
C PRO A 505 -3.98 6.76 -19.64
N GLU A 506 -2.68 6.90 -19.62
CA GLU A 506 -1.91 6.85 -18.38
C GLU A 506 -2.34 7.97 -17.43
N ARG A 507 -2.24 7.72 -16.11
CA ARG A 507 -2.46 8.76 -15.12
C ARG A 507 -1.41 9.86 -15.28
N PRO A 508 -1.77 11.14 -15.08
CA PRO A 508 -0.82 12.25 -15.27
C PRO A 508 0.45 12.12 -14.44
N GLU A 509 0.36 11.55 -13.23
CA GLU A 509 1.46 11.37 -12.29
C GLU A 509 2.25 10.07 -12.51
N ALA A 510 1.74 9.15 -13.31
CA ALA A 510 2.31 7.81 -13.41
C ALA A 510 3.71 7.80 -14.06
N ALA A 511 3.94 8.59 -15.08
CA ALA A 511 5.24 8.68 -15.76
C ALA A 511 6.34 9.20 -14.81
N GLU A 512 6.04 10.23 -14.03
CA GLU A 512 6.97 10.75 -13.02
C GLU A 512 7.22 9.73 -11.92
N ALA A 513 6.18 9.02 -11.49
CA ALA A 513 6.32 7.96 -10.49
C ALA A 513 7.21 6.81 -10.99
N VAL A 514 7.08 6.42 -12.24
CA VAL A 514 7.95 5.40 -12.87
C VAL A 514 9.40 5.89 -12.93
N ARG A 515 9.61 7.15 -13.30
CA ARG A 515 10.94 7.75 -13.33
C ARG A 515 11.58 7.73 -11.94
N VAL A 516 10.86 8.15 -10.92
CA VAL A 516 11.32 8.13 -9.53
C VAL A 516 11.62 6.70 -9.08
N ALA A 517 10.77 5.74 -9.41
CA ALA A 517 10.99 4.33 -9.08
C ALA A 517 12.29 3.80 -9.69
N LYS A 518 12.54 4.07 -10.95
CA LYS A 518 13.77 3.66 -11.65
C LYS A 518 15.02 4.30 -11.03
N GLU A 519 14.96 5.58 -10.71
CA GLU A 519 16.05 6.27 -10.00
C GLU A 519 16.32 5.65 -8.63
N ALA A 520 15.27 5.19 -7.97
CA ALA A 520 15.37 4.51 -6.67
C ALA A 520 15.83 3.04 -6.78
N GLY A 521 16.15 2.55 -7.95
CA GLY A 521 16.57 1.17 -8.20
C GLY A 521 15.43 0.16 -8.17
N ILE A 522 14.19 0.61 -8.27
CA ILE A 522 13.00 -0.24 -8.32
C ILE A 522 12.63 -0.49 -9.77
N ARG A 523 12.37 -1.74 -10.10
CA ARG A 523 11.92 -2.10 -11.44
C ARG A 523 10.40 -2.18 -11.50
N PRO A 524 9.72 -1.27 -12.20
CA PRO A 524 8.29 -1.38 -12.44
C PRO A 524 8.02 -2.40 -13.55
N ILE A 525 6.99 -3.21 -13.34
CA ILE A 525 6.51 -4.22 -14.28
C ILE A 525 5.03 -3.98 -14.49
N MET A 526 4.60 -4.00 -15.75
CA MET A 526 3.19 -3.84 -16.10
C MET A 526 2.57 -5.21 -16.34
N ILE A 527 1.39 -5.41 -15.79
CA ILE A 527 0.58 -6.62 -15.97
C ILE A 527 -0.80 -6.20 -16.45
N THR A 528 -1.32 -6.86 -17.46
CA THR A 528 -2.63 -6.52 -18.03
C THR A 528 -3.28 -7.68 -18.75
N GLY A 529 -4.61 -7.69 -18.78
CA GLY A 529 -5.38 -8.57 -19.66
C GLY A 529 -5.52 -8.02 -21.09
N ASP A 530 -5.07 -6.79 -21.33
CA ASP A 530 -5.17 -6.13 -22.62
C ASP A 530 -4.20 -6.69 -23.66
N HIS A 531 -4.46 -6.34 -24.93
CA HIS A 531 -3.61 -6.72 -26.04
C HIS A 531 -2.19 -6.16 -25.87
N GLN A 532 -1.20 -6.92 -26.36
CA GLN A 532 0.22 -6.56 -26.21
C GLN A 532 0.58 -5.21 -26.82
N ASP A 533 -0.04 -4.81 -27.93
CA ASP A 533 0.26 -3.53 -28.59
C ASP A 533 -0.18 -2.33 -27.72
N THR A 534 -1.35 -2.42 -27.11
CA THR A 534 -1.85 -1.40 -26.18
C THR A 534 -0.96 -1.33 -24.93
N ALA A 535 -0.61 -2.47 -24.37
CA ALA A 535 0.24 -2.55 -23.19
C ALA A 535 1.64 -1.97 -23.48
N GLU A 536 2.23 -2.33 -24.60
CA GLU A 536 3.54 -1.82 -25.03
C GLU A 536 3.54 -0.30 -25.25
N ALA A 537 2.50 0.23 -25.90
CA ALA A 537 2.37 1.66 -26.15
C ALA A 537 2.29 2.47 -24.82
N ILE A 538 1.48 2.03 -23.89
CA ILE A 538 1.37 2.66 -22.58
C ILE A 538 2.66 2.51 -21.78
N ALA A 539 3.30 1.35 -21.82
CA ALA A 539 4.57 1.12 -21.14
C ALA A 539 5.69 2.06 -21.66
N LYS A 540 5.73 2.30 -22.96
CA LYS A 540 6.67 3.26 -23.57
C LYS A 540 6.37 4.69 -23.14
N ARG A 541 5.11 5.10 -23.11
CA ARG A 541 4.69 6.43 -22.63
C ARG A 541 5.08 6.67 -21.17
N LEU A 542 4.97 5.64 -20.34
CA LEU A 542 5.31 5.70 -18.91
C LEU A 542 6.81 5.61 -18.65
N GLY A 543 7.60 5.12 -19.62
CA GLY A 543 9.02 4.88 -19.42
C GLY A 543 9.33 3.51 -18.77
N ILE A 544 8.35 2.63 -18.61
CA ILE A 544 8.56 1.24 -18.16
C ILE A 544 9.44 0.51 -19.18
N ILE A 545 9.16 0.72 -20.45
CA ILE A 545 10.03 0.34 -21.57
C ILE A 545 10.66 1.60 -22.11
N ASP A 546 11.98 1.59 -22.30
CA ASP A 546 12.67 2.68 -23.00
C ASP A 546 12.17 2.70 -24.47
N PRO A 547 11.68 3.85 -24.99
CA PRO A 547 11.25 3.94 -26.39
C PRO A 547 12.31 3.58 -27.42
N ASN A 548 13.59 3.66 -27.04
CA ASN A 548 14.72 3.32 -27.91
C ASN A 548 15.23 1.88 -27.71
N ASP A 549 14.59 1.11 -26.84
CA ASP A 549 14.99 -0.28 -26.58
C ASP A 549 14.63 -1.16 -27.78
N THR A 550 15.60 -1.93 -28.26
CA THR A 550 15.44 -2.85 -29.38
C THR A 550 15.10 -4.27 -28.96
N GLU A 551 15.23 -4.61 -27.67
CA GLU A 551 14.90 -5.93 -27.16
C GLU A 551 13.39 -6.06 -26.96
N ASP A 552 12.89 -7.27 -27.11
CA ASP A 552 11.49 -7.59 -26.82
C ASP A 552 11.27 -7.67 -25.32
N ARG A 553 10.52 -6.69 -24.78
CA ARG A 553 10.21 -6.57 -23.35
C ARG A 553 8.79 -7.02 -23.01
N VAL A 554 8.05 -7.51 -23.99
CA VAL A 554 6.64 -7.89 -23.83
C VAL A 554 6.49 -9.40 -24.02
N ILE A 555 5.80 -10.04 -23.10
CA ILE A 555 5.40 -11.46 -23.20
C ILE A 555 3.88 -11.55 -23.01
N THR A 556 3.25 -12.43 -23.81
CA THR A 556 1.81 -12.71 -23.66
C THR A 556 1.57 -13.91 -22.75
N GLY A 557 0.33 -14.03 -22.24
CA GLY A 557 -0.05 -15.18 -21.43
C GLY A 557 0.06 -16.50 -22.18
N ALA A 558 -0.24 -16.51 -23.48
CA ALA A 558 -0.09 -17.69 -24.32
C ALA A 558 1.39 -18.13 -24.44
N GLU A 559 2.29 -17.19 -24.67
CA GLU A 559 3.74 -17.48 -24.72
C GLU A 559 4.25 -17.94 -23.33
N LEU A 560 3.72 -17.37 -22.25
CA LEU A 560 4.07 -17.75 -20.89
C LEU A 560 3.62 -19.21 -20.58
N ASN A 561 2.46 -19.62 -21.07
CA ASN A 561 1.97 -21.00 -20.91
C ASN A 561 2.85 -22.03 -21.64
N GLU A 562 3.55 -21.64 -22.70
CA GLU A 562 4.48 -22.52 -23.42
C GLU A 562 5.80 -22.73 -22.66
N LEU A 563 6.10 -21.87 -21.69
CA LEU A 563 7.30 -21.96 -20.86
C LEU A 563 7.01 -22.73 -19.58
N SER A 564 7.88 -23.69 -19.23
CA SER A 564 7.86 -24.28 -17.89
C SER A 564 8.37 -23.25 -16.86
N ASP A 565 8.12 -23.48 -15.59
CA ASP A 565 8.63 -22.62 -14.53
C ASP A 565 10.16 -22.50 -14.57
N GLU A 566 10.85 -23.59 -14.90
CA GLU A 566 12.31 -23.62 -15.03
C GLU A 566 12.81 -22.81 -16.23
N GLU A 567 12.13 -22.92 -17.37
CA GLU A 567 12.44 -22.12 -18.57
C GLU A 567 12.16 -20.64 -18.34
N PHE A 568 11.05 -20.33 -17.71
CA PHE A 568 10.68 -18.95 -17.36
C PHE A 568 11.70 -18.31 -16.40
N GLN A 569 12.20 -19.08 -15.43
CA GLN A 569 13.22 -18.62 -14.49
C GLN A 569 14.53 -18.18 -15.19
N LYS A 570 14.80 -18.68 -16.38
CA LYS A 570 15.98 -18.30 -17.16
C LYS A 570 15.81 -17.01 -17.96
N VAL A 571 14.57 -16.65 -18.32
CA VAL A 571 14.29 -15.54 -19.25
C VAL A 571 13.43 -14.41 -18.67
N PHE A 572 12.88 -14.57 -17.46
CA PHE A 572 11.90 -13.64 -16.89
C PHE A 572 12.43 -12.20 -16.76
N LYS A 573 13.72 -12.02 -16.54
CA LYS A 573 14.35 -10.68 -16.37
C LYS A 573 14.27 -9.82 -17.63
N GLN A 574 14.12 -10.44 -18.78
CA GLN A 574 13.99 -9.73 -20.06
C GLN A 574 12.69 -8.93 -20.13
N TYR A 575 11.63 -9.43 -19.51
CA TYR A 575 10.28 -8.91 -19.69
C TYR A 575 9.89 -7.86 -18.65
N SER A 576 9.33 -6.75 -19.10
CA SER A 576 8.78 -5.68 -18.26
C SER A 576 7.27 -5.52 -18.41
N VAL A 577 6.67 -6.15 -19.42
CA VAL A 577 5.25 -6.10 -19.71
C VAL A 577 4.71 -7.50 -19.93
N TYR A 578 3.63 -7.82 -19.22
CA TYR A 578 2.91 -9.09 -19.34
C TYR A 578 1.49 -8.79 -19.80
N ALA A 579 1.23 -9.10 -21.06
CA ALA A 579 -0.03 -8.83 -21.74
C ALA A 579 -0.89 -10.11 -21.86
N ARG A 580 -2.20 -9.96 -21.88
CA ARG A 580 -3.13 -11.09 -22.01
C ARG A 580 -2.92 -12.18 -20.96
N VAL A 581 -2.54 -11.79 -19.77
CA VAL A 581 -2.26 -12.72 -18.67
C VAL A 581 -3.47 -12.85 -17.75
N SER A 582 -3.61 -14.06 -17.19
CA SER A 582 -4.61 -14.39 -16.18
C SER A 582 -4.03 -14.20 -14.77
N PRO A 583 -4.86 -14.17 -13.73
CA PRO A 583 -4.38 -14.11 -12.36
C PRO A 583 -3.39 -15.23 -11.95
N GLU A 584 -3.49 -16.40 -12.55
CA GLU A 584 -2.56 -17.51 -12.31
C GLU A 584 -1.13 -17.15 -12.73
N HIS A 585 -0.97 -16.43 -13.83
CA HIS A 585 0.31 -15.96 -14.29
C HIS A 585 0.97 -14.98 -13.33
N LYS A 586 0.18 -14.20 -12.60
CA LYS A 586 0.69 -13.26 -11.59
C LYS A 586 1.48 -13.98 -10.49
N VAL A 587 0.99 -15.14 -10.04
CA VAL A 587 1.71 -15.94 -9.04
C VAL A 587 3.06 -16.43 -9.58
N ARG A 588 3.10 -16.86 -10.83
CA ARG A 588 4.35 -17.27 -11.48
C ARG A 588 5.36 -16.13 -11.56
N ILE A 589 4.90 -14.94 -11.92
CA ILE A 589 5.74 -13.73 -12.02
C ILE A 589 6.34 -13.40 -10.65
N VAL A 590 5.50 -13.37 -9.61
CA VAL A 590 5.95 -13.09 -8.24
C VAL A 590 6.99 -14.12 -7.79
N LYS A 591 6.71 -15.40 -7.97
CA LYS A 591 7.64 -16.48 -7.57
C LYS A 591 8.96 -16.42 -8.30
N ALA A 592 8.95 -16.08 -9.58
CA ALA A 592 10.17 -15.96 -10.39
C ALA A 592 11.11 -14.91 -9.81
N TRP A 593 10.58 -13.73 -9.45
CA TRP A 593 11.37 -12.66 -8.83
C TRP A 593 11.78 -13.00 -7.40
N GLN A 594 10.92 -13.64 -6.64
CA GLN A 594 11.25 -14.07 -5.27
C GLN A 594 12.35 -15.13 -5.26
N ASN A 595 12.38 -16.03 -6.23
CA ASN A 595 13.43 -17.04 -6.38
C ASN A 595 14.81 -16.41 -6.66
N GLU A 596 14.84 -15.22 -7.23
CA GLU A 596 16.07 -14.41 -7.39
C GLU A 596 16.43 -13.62 -6.11
N GLY A 597 15.67 -13.78 -5.04
CA GLY A 597 15.89 -13.07 -3.78
C GLY A 597 15.34 -11.64 -3.76
N LYS A 598 14.52 -11.26 -4.72
CA LYS A 598 13.94 -9.91 -4.80
C LYS A 598 12.68 -9.76 -3.96
N VAL A 599 12.48 -8.57 -3.43
CA VAL A 599 11.27 -8.19 -2.69
C VAL A 599 10.26 -7.63 -3.70
N VAL A 600 9.09 -8.25 -3.78
CA VAL A 600 8.09 -7.98 -4.81
C VAL A 600 6.83 -7.39 -4.20
N ALA A 601 6.40 -6.25 -4.73
CA ALA A 601 5.07 -5.68 -4.49
C ALA A 601 4.19 -6.00 -5.71
N MET A 602 2.97 -6.45 -5.47
CA MET A 602 2.02 -6.84 -6.51
C MET A 602 0.68 -6.18 -6.26
N THR A 603 0.12 -5.55 -7.29
CA THR A 603 -1.24 -5.00 -7.22
C THR A 603 -2.27 -6.03 -7.65
N GLY A 604 -3.49 -5.88 -7.17
CA GLY A 604 -4.62 -6.70 -7.59
C GLY A 604 -5.94 -6.08 -7.16
N ASP A 605 -6.97 -6.26 -7.98
CA ASP A 605 -8.31 -5.71 -7.74
C ASP A 605 -9.40 -6.78 -7.73
N GLY A 606 -9.13 -7.96 -8.26
CA GLY A 606 -10.10 -9.02 -8.39
C GLY A 606 -9.96 -10.13 -7.36
N VAL A 607 -11.00 -10.92 -7.22
CA VAL A 607 -11.04 -12.10 -6.35
C VAL A 607 -9.92 -13.09 -6.70
N ASN A 608 -9.69 -13.28 -7.99
CA ASN A 608 -8.68 -14.22 -8.50
C ASN A 608 -7.25 -13.74 -8.29
N ASP A 609 -7.05 -12.47 -7.95
CA ASP A 609 -5.74 -11.90 -7.62
C ASP A 609 -5.29 -12.22 -6.19
N ALA A 610 -6.19 -12.67 -5.34
CA ALA A 610 -5.89 -12.93 -3.94
C ALA A 610 -4.70 -13.88 -3.71
N PRO A 611 -4.52 -14.98 -4.46
CA PRO A 611 -3.34 -15.82 -4.30
C PRO A 611 -2.03 -15.08 -4.59
N SER A 612 -1.99 -14.24 -5.63
CA SER A 612 -0.80 -13.45 -5.95
C SER A 612 -0.53 -12.35 -4.92
N LEU A 613 -1.58 -11.72 -4.40
CA LEU A 613 -1.47 -10.72 -3.33
C LEU A 613 -0.90 -11.32 -2.04
N LYS A 614 -1.33 -12.53 -1.69
CA LYS A 614 -0.79 -13.25 -0.51
C LYS A 614 0.65 -13.75 -0.72
N THR A 615 0.99 -14.17 -1.93
CA THR A 615 2.33 -14.68 -2.27
C THR A 615 3.36 -13.56 -2.34
N ALA A 616 2.97 -12.39 -2.80
CA ALA A 616 3.86 -11.22 -2.86
C ALA A 616 4.33 -10.81 -1.47
N ASP A 617 5.50 -10.21 -1.39
CA ASP A 617 6.01 -9.65 -0.14
C ASP A 617 5.11 -8.50 0.34
N ILE A 618 4.61 -7.69 -0.59
CA ILE A 618 3.56 -6.69 -0.35
C ILE A 618 2.44 -6.90 -1.38
N GLY A 619 1.29 -7.36 -0.92
CA GLY A 619 0.08 -7.36 -1.71
C GLY A 619 -0.62 -6.01 -1.61
N ILE A 620 -0.92 -5.39 -2.75
CA ILE A 620 -1.53 -4.05 -2.83
C ILE A 620 -2.92 -4.17 -3.45
N GLY A 621 -3.94 -3.89 -2.67
CA GLY A 621 -5.33 -3.88 -3.12
C GLY A 621 -5.77 -2.50 -3.57
N MET A 622 -6.76 -2.47 -4.46
CA MET A 622 -7.36 -1.23 -4.93
C MET A 622 -8.55 -0.84 -4.03
N GLY A 623 -8.62 0.41 -3.61
CA GLY A 623 -9.67 0.90 -2.71
C GLY A 623 -10.98 1.20 -3.41
N ILE A 624 -10.90 1.68 -4.67
CA ILE A 624 -12.08 2.07 -5.45
C ILE A 624 -12.62 0.87 -6.24
N THR A 625 -11.77 0.25 -7.06
CA THR A 625 -12.17 -0.82 -7.98
C THR A 625 -11.99 -2.22 -7.40
N GLY A 626 -11.28 -2.34 -6.28
CA GLY A 626 -10.97 -3.62 -5.67
C GLY A 626 -12.16 -4.29 -4.99
N THR A 627 -12.21 -5.61 -5.07
CA THR A 627 -13.18 -6.42 -4.34
C THR A 627 -12.78 -6.52 -2.86
N GLU A 628 -13.73 -6.84 -2.00
CA GLU A 628 -13.42 -7.07 -0.58
C GLU A 628 -12.44 -8.23 -0.37
N VAL A 629 -12.51 -9.26 -1.22
CA VAL A 629 -11.57 -10.39 -1.16
C VAL A 629 -10.15 -9.93 -1.49
N SER A 630 -9.96 -9.12 -2.52
CA SER A 630 -8.63 -8.58 -2.87
C SER A 630 -8.09 -7.66 -1.77
N LYS A 631 -8.94 -6.78 -1.23
CA LYS A 631 -8.57 -5.94 -0.08
C LYS A 631 -8.18 -6.78 1.14
N GLY A 632 -8.96 -7.84 1.43
CA GLY A 632 -8.72 -8.76 2.53
C GLY A 632 -7.42 -9.55 2.42
N ALA A 633 -6.98 -9.86 1.21
CA ALA A 633 -5.73 -10.55 0.93
C ALA A 633 -4.51 -9.61 0.88
N SER A 634 -4.74 -8.32 0.88
CA SER A 634 -3.70 -7.30 0.70
C SER A 634 -3.03 -6.91 2.01
N ASP A 635 -1.78 -6.49 1.92
CA ASP A 635 -1.03 -5.88 3.01
C ASP A 635 -1.27 -4.37 3.08
N MET A 636 -1.58 -3.76 1.94
CA MET A 636 -1.87 -2.34 1.79
C MET A 636 -2.97 -2.14 0.76
N VAL A 637 -3.80 -1.11 0.95
CA VAL A 637 -4.87 -0.72 0.02
C VAL A 637 -4.65 0.71 -0.42
N LEU A 638 -4.73 0.96 -1.73
CA LEU A 638 -4.66 2.31 -2.30
C LEU A 638 -6.06 2.93 -2.33
N ALA A 639 -6.30 3.97 -1.54
CA ALA A 639 -7.60 4.64 -1.51
C ALA A 639 -7.95 5.33 -2.83
N ASP A 640 -6.94 5.73 -3.60
CA ASP A 640 -7.07 6.45 -4.89
C ASP A 640 -6.76 5.58 -6.12
N ASP A 641 -6.47 4.30 -5.94
CA ASP A 641 -6.05 3.35 -6.98
C ASP A 641 -4.83 3.78 -7.81
N ASN A 642 -4.09 4.79 -7.38
CA ASN A 642 -3.05 5.44 -8.17
C ASN A 642 -1.68 4.80 -7.95
N PHE A 643 -0.99 4.41 -9.03
CA PHE A 643 0.37 3.89 -8.98
C PHE A 643 1.35 4.85 -8.29
N ALA A 644 1.19 6.17 -8.47
CA ALA A 644 2.05 7.16 -7.82
C ALA A 644 2.01 7.05 -6.28
N THR A 645 0.89 6.64 -5.72
CA THR A 645 0.75 6.41 -4.28
C THR A 645 1.62 5.25 -3.79
N ILE A 646 1.86 4.24 -4.62
CA ILE A 646 2.79 3.15 -4.30
C ILE A 646 4.21 3.69 -4.09
N ILE A 647 4.65 4.59 -4.95
CA ILE A 647 5.98 5.18 -4.88
C ILE A 647 6.12 6.08 -3.63
N VAL A 648 5.09 6.83 -3.30
CA VAL A 648 5.01 7.59 -2.05
C VAL A 648 5.12 6.66 -0.83
N ALA A 649 4.42 5.51 -0.88
CA ALA A 649 4.47 4.51 0.18
C ALA A 649 5.88 3.89 0.33
N VAL A 650 6.58 3.64 -0.77
CA VAL A 650 7.96 3.14 -0.75
C VAL A 650 8.90 4.16 -0.12
N GLU A 651 8.77 5.44 -0.46
CA GLU A 651 9.56 6.51 0.15
C GLU A 651 9.34 6.57 1.65
N GLU A 652 8.10 6.54 2.09
CA GLU A 652 7.75 6.54 3.50
C GLU A 652 8.26 5.28 4.22
N GLY A 653 8.20 4.13 3.59
CA GLY A 653 8.76 2.88 4.10
C GLY A 653 10.27 2.95 4.29
N ARG A 654 10.99 3.54 3.35
CA ARG A 654 12.43 3.77 3.45
C ARG A 654 12.79 4.70 4.61
N LYS A 655 12.02 5.78 4.76
CA LYS A 655 12.16 6.72 5.88
C LYS A 655 11.92 6.02 7.21
N VAL A 656 10.85 5.25 7.34
CA VAL A 656 10.52 4.52 8.57
C VAL A 656 11.64 3.53 8.93
N PHE A 657 12.15 2.78 7.98
CA PHE A 657 13.24 1.85 8.24
C PHE A 657 14.50 2.57 8.71
N SER A 658 14.88 3.65 8.02
CA SER A 658 16.05 4.47 8.42
C SER A 658 15.89 5.00 9.84
N ASN A 659 14.69 5.43 10.20
CA ASN A 659 14.40 5.93 11.53
C ASN A 659 14.36 4.81 12.59
N ILE A 660 13.89 3.63 12.23
CA ILE A 660 13.99 2.45 13.11
C ILE A 660 15.45 2.10 13.36
N GLN A 661 16.31 2.16 12.33
CA GLN A 661 17.74 1.97 12.51
C GLN A 661 18.36 2.98 13.49
N LYS A 662 17.95 4.24 13.42
CA LYS A 662 18.39 5.28 14.35
C LYS A 662 18.00 4.96 15.78
N SER A 663 16.76 4.56 15.99
CA SER A 663 16.27 4.18 17.32
C SER A 663 16.99 2.94 17.86
N ILE A 664 17.23 1.94 17.02
CA ILE A 664 17.99 0.74 17.38
C ILE A 664 19.44 1.09 17.73
N GLN A 665 20.08 1.89 16.91
CA GLN A 665 21.46 2.37 17.17
C GLN A 665 21.54 3.08 18.51
N TYR A 666 20.59 3.96 18.79
CA TYR A 666 20.52 4.69 20.05
C TYR A 666 20.38 3.76 21.25
N LEU A 667 19.38 2.88 21.22
CA LEU A 667 19.09 1.99 22.33
C LEU A 667 20.19 0.93 22.54
N LEU A 668 20.67 0.32 21.47
CA LEU A 668 21.68 -0.72 21.55
C LEU A 668 23.07 -0.15 21.95
N SER A 669 23.43 1.05 21.53
CA SER A 669 24.66 1.67 21.99
C SER A 669 24.60 2.01 23.47
N ALA A 670 23.44 2.42 23.98
CA ALA A 670 23.20 2.61 25.41
C ALA A 670 23.33 1.31 26.18
N ASN A 671 22.67 0.26 25.71
CA ASN A 671 22.71 -1.06 26.35
C ASN A 671 24.11 -1.67 26.31
N MET A 672 24.83 -1.51 25.21
CA MET A 672 26.22 -1.95 25.08
C MET A 672 27.14 -1.23 26.08
N ALA A 673 26.93 0.08 26.25
CA ALA A 673 27.67 0.85 27.24
C ALA A 673 27.40 0.35 28.66
N GLU A 674 26.14 0.10 28.99
CA GLU A 674 25.75 -0.43 30.31
C GLU A 674 26.38 -1.80 30.59
N VAL A 675 26.37 -2.69 29.61
CA VAL A 675 27.00 -4.01 29.70
C VAL A 675 28.50 -3.89 29.92
N PHE A 676 29.18 -3.06 29.16
CA PHE A 676 30.63 -2.86 29.31
C PHE A 676 30.98 -2.18 30.63
N ILE A 677 30.16 -1.22 31.07
CA ILE A 677 30.36 -0.56 32.38
C ILE A 677 30.28 -1.60 33.51
N ILE A 678 29.29 -2.44 33.52
CA ILE A 678 29.10 -3.48 34.56
C ILE A 678 30.24 -4.50 34.49
N PHE A 679 30.60 -4.97 33.31
CA PHE A 679 31.65 -5.94 33.10
C PHE A 679 33.04 -5.43 33.60
N PHE A 680 33.45 -4.24 33.13
CA PHE A 680 34.71 -3.66 33.52
C PHE A 680 34.74 -3.21 34.99
N ALA A 681 33.63 -2.67 35.48
CA ALA A 681 33.52 -2.36 36.93
C ALA A 681 33.68 -3.62 37.78
N THR A 682 33.12 -4.75 37.39
CA THR A 682 33.29 -6.02 38.05
C THR A 682 34.75 -6.46 38.05
N LEU A 683 35.45 -6.29 36.91
CA LEU A 683 36.89 -6.57 36.84
C LEU A 683 37.72 -5.69 37.79
N PHE A 684 37.39 -4.39 37.89
CA PHE A 684 38.09 -3.42 38.73
C PHE A 684 37.67 -3.47 40.23
N GLY A 685 36.64 -4.17 40.54
CA GLY A 685 36.10 -4.24 41.90
C GLY A 685 35.22 -3.07 42.27
N TRP A 686 34.72 -2.36 41.30
CA TRP A 686 33.80 -1.26 41.49
C TRP A 686 32.36 -1.69 41.44
N ASP A 687 31.53 -1.03 42.22
CA ASP A 687 30.05 -1.20 42.17
C ASP A 687 29.50 0.15 41.61
N VAL A 688 29.34 0.19 40.30
CA VAL A 688 29.11 1.46 39.59
C VAL A 688 27.62 1.78 39.42
N LEU A 689 26.81 0.81 39.11
CA LEU A 689 25.38 1.03 38.84
C LEU A 689 24.51 0.00 39.56
N GLN A 690 23.35 0.45 40.01
CA GLN A 690 22.32 -0.40 40.59
C GLN A 690 21.30 -0.80 39.53
N PRO A 691 20.60 -1.94 39.64
CA PRO A 691 19.57 -2.30 38.67
C PRO A 691 18.48 -1.26 38.48
N VAL A 692 18.10 -0.54 39.51
CA VAL A 692 17.10 0.53 39.42
C VAL A 692 17.57 1.70 38.54
N HIS A 693 18.85 2.00 38.55
CA HIS A 693 19.44 3.03 37.67
C HIS A 693 19.31 2.64 36.19
N LEU A 694 19.66 1.38 35.89
CA LEU A 694 19.58 0.83 34.53
C LEU A 694 18.15 0.80 34.01
N LEU A 695 17.21 0.37 34.85
CA LEU A 695 15.81 0.33 34.49
C LEU A 695 15.26 1.72 34.22
N TRP A 696 15.54 2.69 35.08
CA TRP A 696 15.07 4.07 34.86
C TRP A 696 15.61 4.67 33.56
N ILE A 697 16.88 4.52 33.32
CA ILE A 697 17.48 5.03 32.10
C ILE A 697 16.88 4.36 30.87
N ASN A 698 16.83 3.03 30.85
CA ASN A 698 16.35 2.29 29.68
C ASN A 698 14.86 2.47 29.41
N LEU A 699 14.02 2.54 30.45
CA LEU A 699 12.58 2.58 30.27
C LEU A 699 12.04 3.99 30.18
N VAL A 700 12.59 4.94 30.94
CA VAL A 700 12.04 6.29 31.04
C VAL A 700 12.87 7.28 30.23
N THR A 701 14.15 7.37 30.52
CA THR A 701 15.02 8.41 29.93
C THR A 701 15.27 8.17 28.43
N ASP A 702 15.51 6.92 28.04
CA ASP A 702 15.87 6.59 26.66
C ASP A 702 14.67 6.43 25.74
N THR A 703 13.48 6.14 26.28
CA THR A 703 12.28 5.87 25.48
C THR A 703 11.83 7.07 24.66
N LEU A 704 11.77 8.25 25.29
CA LEU A 704 11.32 9.47 24.59
C LEU A 704 12.25 9.89 23.45
N PRO A 705 13.58 9.95 23.62
CA PRO A 705 14.48 10.24 22.51
C PRO A 705 14.43 9.19 21.40
N ALA A 706 14.31 7.92 21.75
CA ALA A 706 14.19 6.83 20.78
C ALA A 706 12.94 6.95 19.90
N ILE A 707 11.79 7.26 20.49
CA ILE A 707 10.55 7.53 19.74
C ILE A 707 10.73 8.77 18.86
N ALA A 708 11.31 9.83 19.40
CA ALA A 708 11.54 11.07 18.66
C ALA A 708 12.46 10.88 17.45
N LEU A 709 13.48 10.04 17.56
CA LEU A 709 14.37 9.69 16.43
C LEU A 709 13.60 8.96 15.32
N GLY A 710 12.52 8.27 15.69
CA GLY A 710 11.67 7.57 14.73
C GLY A 710 10.83 8.48 13.84
N VAL A 711 10.72 9.75 14.16
CA VAL A 711 10.02 10.76 13.35
C VAL A 711 10.95 11.77 12.72
N GLU A 712 12.24 11.46 12.61
CA GLU A 712 13.21 12.28 11.89
C GLU A 712 12.74 12.49 10.45
N PRO A 713 12.91 13.70 9.88
CA PRO A 713 12.64 13.94 8.47
C PRO A 713 13.49 13.03 7.58
N ALA A 714 12.96 12.69 6.42
CA ALA A 714 13.69 11.88 5.44
C ALA A 714 15.00 12.57 5.04
N GLU A 715 16.07 11.78 4.90
CA GLU A 715 17.34 12.29 4.39
C GLU A 715 17.18 12.71 2.92
N PRO A 716 17.82 13.81 2.48
CA PRO A 716 17.81 14.20 1.07
C PRO A 716 18.34 13.07 0.18
N GLY A 717 17.65 12.79 -0.92
CA GLY A 717 18.06 11.75 -1.87
C GLY A 717 17.71 10.32 -1.45
N ILE A 718 16.78 10.12 -0.53
CA ILE A 718 16.35 8.77 -0.09
C ILE A 718 15.84 7.92 -1.27
N MET A 719 15.25 8.56 -2.28
CA MET A 719 14.76 7.90 -3.50
C MET A 719 15.79 7.88 -4.64
N THR A 720 17.04 8.11 -4.36
CA THR A 720 18.15 7.97 -5.33
C THR A 720 19.05 6.78 -5.02
N HIS A 721 18.79 6.08 -3.93
CA HIS A 721 19.56 4.92 -3.50
C HIS A 721 18.90 3.62 -3.95
N LYS A 722 19.70 2.55 -4.08
CA LYS A 722 19.19 1.22 -4.36
C LYS A 722 18.39 0.66 -3.17
N PRO A 723 17.39 -0.20 -3.41
CA PRO A 723 16.69 -0.89 -2.34
C PRO A 723 17.64 -1.78 -1.53
N ARG A 724 17.35 -1.94 -0.25
CA ARG A 724 18.13 -2.78 0.66
C ARG A 724 18.10 -4.26 0.31
N GLY A 725 16.98 -4.73 -0.26
CA GLY A 725 16.78 -6.14 -0.56
C GLY A 725 16.36 -6.98 0.65
N ARG A 726 16.12 -8.26 0.39
CA ARG A 726 15.58 -9.21 1.37
C ARG A 726 16.55 -9.56 2.49
N GLN A 727 17.84 -9.55 2.22
CA GLN A 727 18.87 -9.95 3.19
C GLN A 727 19.35 -8.80 4.06
N SER A 728 18.83 -7.59 3.89
CA SER A 728 19.18 -6.46 4.71
C SER A 728 18.70 -6.66 6.16
N ASN A 729 19.48 -6.13 7.09
CA ASN A 729 19.12 -6.11 8.51
C ASN A 729 19.32 -4.71 9.09
N PHE A 730 18.95 -4.51 10.35
CA PHE A 730 19.04 -3.22 11.01
C PHE A 730 20.47 -2.75 11.30
N PHE A 731 21.47 -3.63 11.15
CA PHE A 731 22.86 -3.33 11.39
C PHE A 731 23.62 -2.88 10.14
N ASP A 732 22.96 -2.88 8.98
CA ASP A 732 23.55 -2.45 7.71
C ASP A 732 23.78 -0.93 7.69
N GLY A 733 24.65 -0.50 6.77
CA GLY A 733 24.92 0.92 6.58
C GLY A 733 25.84 1.56 7.65
N GLY A 734 26.64 0.75 8.32
CA GLY A 734 27.59 1.22 9.35
C GLY A 734 27.00 1.32 10.75
N VAL A 735 25.75 0.92 10.93
CA VAL A 735 25.05 0.98 12.23
C VAL A 735 25.72 0.10 13.28
N PHE A 736 26.14 -1.11 12.92
CA PHE A 736 26.82 -2.02 13.85
C PHE A 736 28.12 -1.42 14.38
N GLY A 737 28.94 -0.89 13.49
CA GLY A 737 30.20 -0.22 13.89
C GLY A 737 29.95 0.99 14.79
N ALA A 738 28.91 1.77 14.47
CA ALA A 738 28.50 2.91 15.28
C ALA A 738 28.06 2.48 16.69
N ILE A 739 27.27 1.44 16.81
CA ILE A 739 26.85 0.88 18.10
C ILE A 739 28.06 0.50 18.94
N MET A 740 29.04 -0.17 18.34
CA MET A 740 30.21 -0.66 19.05
C MET A 740 31.12 0.47 19.54
N TYR A 741 31.55 1.38 18.67
CA TYR A 741 32.48 2.42 19.09
C TYR A 741 31.81 3.45 20.03
N GLN A 742 30.53 3.75 19.79
CA GLN A 742 29.79 4.68 20.62
C GLN A 742 29.54 4.10 22.01
N GLY A 743 29.23 2.80 22.09
CA GLY A 743 29.12 2.10 23.37
C GLY A 743 30.41 2.09 24.16
N VAL A 744 31.57 1.89 23.49
CA VAL A 744 32.89 1.94 24.11
C VAL A 744 33.21 3.34 24.66
N PHE A 745 32.92 4.38 23.88
CA PHE A 745 33.18 5.75 24.33
C PHE A 745 32.32 6.12 25.55
N GLN A 746 31.05 5.76 25.55
CA GLN A 746 30.19 5.97 26.70
C GLN A 746 30.71 5.27 27.95
N THR A 747 31.16 4.03 27.78
CA THR A 747 31.73 3.21 28.86
C THR A 747 32.96 3.91 29.47
N ILE A 748 33.90 4.35 28.63
CA ILE A 748 35.10 5.02 29.07
C ILE A 748 34.77 6.30 29.83
N LEU A 749 33.85 7.12 29.32
CA LEU A 749 33.47 8.37 29.95
C LEU A 749 32.79 8.18 31.29
N VAL A 750 31.83 7.22 31.40
CA VAL A 750 31.14 6.93 32.67
C VAL A 750 32.15 6.39 33.73
N LEU A 751 32.98 5.44 33.35
CA LEU A 751 33.98 4.90 34.26
C LEU A 751 35.04 5.94 34.69
N ALA A 752 35.43 6.83 33.77
CA ALA A 752 36.31 7.92 34.07
C ALA A 752 35.73 8.91 35.09
N VAL A 753 34.45 9.25 34.94
CA VAL A 753 33.74 10.11 35.91
C VAL A 753 33.61 9.44 37.28
N TYR A 754 33.28 8.15 37.30
CA TYR A 754 33.25 7.39 38.53
C TYR A 754 34.62 7.38 39.25
N GLY A 755 35.66 7.08 38.47
CA GLY A 755 37.05 7.10 38.99
C GLY A 755 37.47 8.47 39.51
N TRP A 756 37.08 9.54 38.81
CA TRP A 756 37.34 10.92 39.23
C TRP A 756 36.69 11.21 40.57
N GLY A 757 35.43 10.74 40.78
CA GLY A 757 34.73 10.86 42.04
C GLY A 757 35.39 10.13 43.20
N LEU A 758 36.08 9.00 42.93
CA LEU A 758 36.87 8.28 43.90
C LEU A 758 38.20 8.97 44.25
N VAL A 759 38.86 9.57 43.26
CA VAL A 759 40.20 10.18 43.39
C VAL A 759 40.16 11.58 44.00
N PHE A 760 39.07 12.33 43.72
CA PHE A 760 38.89 13.68 44.26
C PHE A 760 37.58 13.75 45.12
N PRO A 761 37.56 13.05 46.26
CA PRO A 761 36.38 13.02 47.09
C PRO A 761 36.14 14.32 47.83
N GLU A 762 34.90 14.68 48.03
CA GLU A 762 34.50 15.85 48.85
C GLU A 762 34.03 15.47 50.26
N HIS A 763 33.88 14.16 50.50
CA HIS A 763 33.52 13.60 51.82
C HIS A 763 34.68 12.73 52.37
N HIS A 764 34.66 12.43 53.66
CA HIS A 764 35.72 11.71 54.33
C HIS A 764 35.46 10.25 54.60
N THR A 765 34.19 9.82 54.59
CA THR A 765 33.82 8.42 54.83
C THR A 765 33.75 7.64 53.51
N GLN A 766 34.20 6.36 53.52
CA GLN A 766 34.17 5.50 52.34
C GLN A 766 32.74 5.33 51.77
N ALA A 767 31.72 5.26 52.63
CA ALA A 767 30.33 5.14 52.22
C ALA A 767 29.84 6.38 51.45
N GLU A 768 30.17 7.58 51.92
CA GLU A 768 29.80 8.82 51.28
C GLU A 768 30.54 9.04 49.93
N ILE A 769 31.84 8.68 49.89
CA ILE A 769 32.67 8.76 48.69
C ILE A 769 32.08 7.86 47.62
N HIS A 770 31.75 6.64 47.98
CA HIS A 770 31.11 5.65 47.07
C HIS A 770 29.74 6.13 46.58
N ALA A 771 28.91 6.67 47.48
CA ALA A 771 27.60 7.20 47.15
C ALA A 771 27.68 8.35 46.13
N ASP A 772 28.63 9.26 46.33
CA ASP A 772 28.87 10.37 45.42
C ASP A 772 29.37 9.91 44.03
N ALA A 773 30.32 8.95 44.01
CA ALA A 773 30.88 8.40 42.78
C ALA A 773 29.78 7.61 42.01
N LEU A 774 28.97 6.86 42.70
CA LEU A 774 27.82 6.12 42.12
C LEU A 774 26.80 7.09 41.50
N THR A 775 26.47 8.17 42.20
CA THR A 775 25.57 9.21 41.72
C THR A 775 26.14 9.93 40.50
N MET A 776 27.44 10.24 40.50
CA MET A 776 28.13 10.85 39.36
C MET A 776 28.08 9.93 38.13
N ALA A 777 28.32 8.63 38.31
CA ALA A 777 28.25 7.64 37.22
C ALA A 777 26.85 7.54 36.64
N TYR A 778 25.84 7.46 37.50
CA TYR A 778 24.40 7.41 37.06
C TYR A 778 24.01 8.68 36.32
N ALA A 779 24.31 9.85 36.86
CA ALA A 779 24.01 11.15 36.23
C ALA A 779 24.74 11.28 34.86
N THR A 780 26.01 10.89 34.81
CA THR A 780 26.78 10.90 33.57
C THR A 780 26.19 9.99 32.51
N LEU A 781 25.82 8.77 32.88
CA LEU A 781 25.24 7.83 31.95
C LEU A 781 23.90 8.37 31.39
N GLY A 782 23.02 8.87 32.24
CA GLY A 782 21.76 9.44 31.79
C GLY A 782 21.93 10.68 30.88
N LEU A 783 22.82 11.60 31.24
CA LEU A 783 23.10 12.78 30.42
C LEU A 783 23.80 12.45 29.10
N ILE A 784 24.72 11.49 29.11
CA ILE A 784 25.35 10.98 27.89
C ILE A 784 24.33 10.48 26.92
N GLN A 785 23.31 9.73 27.36
CA GLN A 785 22.26 9.23 26.47
C GLN A 785 21.50 10.36 25.80
N LEU A 786 21.15 11.41 26.52
CA LEU A 786 20.45 12.55 25.94
C LEU A 786 21.28 13.31 24.92
N LEU A 787 22.55 13.51 25.19
CA LEU A 787 23.47 14.18 24.26
C LEU A 787 23.84 13.30 23.07
N HIS A 788 24.01 12.00 23.31
CA HIS A 788 24.29 11.02 22.27
C HIS A 788 23.13 10.88 21.28
N ALA A 789 21.89 11.13 21.69
CA ALA A 789 20.73 11.13 20.80
C ALA A 789 20.92 12.07 19.61
N PHE A 790 21.62 13.19 19.78
CA PHE A 790 21.99 14.08 18.67
C PHE A 790 22.96 13.41 17.69
N ASN A 791 23.92 12.63 18.21
CA ASN A 791 24.89 11.92 17.37
C ASN A 791 24.24 10.88 16.45
N VAL A 792 23.13 10.30 16.87
CA VAL A 792 22.45 9.22 16.17
C VAL A 792 21.62 9.72 14.99
N LYS A 793 21.41 11.03 14.87
CA LYS A 793 20.64 11.61 13.76
C LYS A 793 21.22 11.27 12.39
N SER A 794 22.51 10.96 12.31
CA SER A 794 23.17 10.41 11.12
C SER A 794 24.34 9.52 11.53
N VAL A 795 24.61 8.47 10.75
CA VAL A 795 25.75 7.57 11.00
C VAL A 795 27.08 8.23 10.66
N TYR A 796 27.14 9.01 9.59
CA TYR A 796 28.40 9.58 9.07
C TYR A 796 28.41 11.10 9.00
N GLN A 797 27.27 11.76 8.95
CA GLN A 797 27.19 13.21 8.84
C GLN A 797 27.26 13.90 10.20
N SER A 798 27.90 15.09 10.25
CA SER A 798 27.93 15.88 11.47
C SER A 798 26.53 16.30 11.90
N VAL A 799 26.26 16.28 13.19
CA VAL A 799 25.02 16.76 13.77
C VAL A 799 24.73 18.22 13.42
N PHE A 800 25.76 19.05 13.26
CA PHE A 800 25.63 20.44 12.86
C PHE A 800 25.21 20.60 11.41
N LYS A 801 25.59 19.69 10.54
CA LYS A 801 25.15 19.67 9.13
C LYS A 801 23.71 19.14 8.98
N VAL A 802 23.35 18.12 9.74
CA VAL A 802 22.00 17.55 9.74
C VAL A 802 20.99 18.56 10.31
N GLY A 803 21.41 19.37 11.28
CA GLY A 803 20.55 20.33 11.96
C GLY A 803 20.11 19.85 13.34
N LEU A 804 20.47 20.61 14.36
CA LEU A 804 20.19 20.25 15.75
C LEU A 804 18.71 20.28 16.09
N PHE A 805 17.95 21.18 15.47
CA PHE A 805 16.56 21.48 15.86
C PHE A 805 15.55 21.22 14.74
N ARG A 806 15.93 20.47 13.75
CA ARG A 806 15.09 20.17 12.59
C ARG A 806 13.87 19.28 12.94
N ASN A 807 14.03 18.40 13.94
CA ASN A 807 12.98 17.50 14.40
C ASN A 807 12.26 18.11 15.60
N LYS A 808 11.04 18.58 15.40
CA LYS A 808 10.23 19.22 16.45
C LYS A 808 9.92 18.30 17.63
N THR A 809 9.60 17.03 17.36
CA THR A 809 9.31 16.04 18.42
C THR A 809 10.55 15.79 19.27
N PHE A 810 11.71 15.72 18.65
CA PHE A 810 13.01 15.56 19.33
C PHE A 810 13.31 16.76 20.23
N ASN A 811 13.02 17.95 19.76
CA ASN A 811 13.22 19.19 20.52
C ASN A 811 12.40 19.25 21.80
N TRP A 812 11.27 18.55 21.85
CA TRP A 812 10.45 18.39 23.05
C TRP A 812 10.88 17.19 23.90
N ALA A 813 11.25 16.08 23.25
CA ALA A 813 11.58 14.82 23.93
C ALA A 813 12.86 14.95 24.81
N ILE A 814 13.87 15.61 24.34
CA ILE A 814 15.13 15.76 25.06
C ILE A 814 14.98 16.56 26.37
N PRO A 815 14.33 17.74 26.39
CA PRO A 815 14.10 18.46 27.67
C PRO A 815 13.22 17.66 28.64
N VAL A 816 12.19 16.96 28.17
CA VAL A 816 11.32 16.17 29.02
C VAL A 816 12.10 14.99 29.64
N ALA A 817 12.89 14.29 28.85
CA ALA A 817 13.73 13.21 29.33
C ALA A 817 14.77 13.71 30.34
N PHE A 818 15.34 14.88 30.10
CA PHE A 818 16.25 15.55 31.03
C PHE A 818 15.57 15.85 32.38
N ILE A 819 14.38 16.39 32.37
CA ILE A 819 13.61 16.68 33.59
C ILE A 819 13.31 15.38 34.34
N LEU A 820 12.91 14.31 33.66
CA LEU A 820 12.64 13.00 34.29
C LEU A 820 13.88 12.38 34.91
N LEU A 821 15.04 12.50 34.28
CA LEU A 821 16.31 12.05 34.82
C LEU A 821 16.71 12.87 36.06
N MET A 822 16.64 14.19 35.96
CA MET A 822 17.02 15.09 37.08
C MET A 822 16.09 14.94 38.27
N ALA A 823 14.82 14.60 38.05
CA ALA A 823 13.87 14.36 39.15
C ALA A 823 14.33 13.21 40.08
N THR A 824 14.96 12.18 39.54
CA THR A 824 15.45 11.06 40.35
C THR A 824 16.67 11.42 41.20
N ILE A 825 17.38 12.46 40.82
CA ILE A 825 18.65 12.88 41.49
C ILE A 825 18.38 14.04 42.48
N VAL A 826 17.52 14.98 42.11
CA VAL A 826 17.35 16.25 42.81
C VAL A 826 16.12 16.26 43.74
N VAL A 827 15.03 15.58 43.37
CA VAL A 827 13.77 15.64 44.14
C VAL A 827 13.90 14.87 45.43
N PRO A 828 13.63 15.50 46.62
CA PRO A 828 13.63 14.79 47.90
C PRO A 828 12.63 13.63 47.91
N GLY A 829 13.02 12.48 48.44
CA GLY A 829 12.23 11.24 48.45
C GLY A 829 12.55 10.31 47.26
N PHE A 830 12.63 10.81 46.04
CA PHE A 830 13.06 10.02 44.91
C PHE A 830 14.55 9.66 44.97
N ASN A 831 15.39 10.55 45.48
CA ASN A 831 16.82 10.27 45.60
C ASN A 831 17.11 9.09 46.55
N ASN A 832 16.32 8.87 47.57
CA ASN A 832 16.44 7.70 48.47
C ASN A 832 16.06 6.41 47.75
N LEU A 833 15.02 6.45 46.93
CA LEU A 833 14.57 5.29 46.14
C LEU A 833 15.61 4.87 45.08
N PHE A 834 16.29 5.82 44.50
CA PHE A 834 17.32 5.60 43.47
C PHE A 834 18.73 5.48 44.04
N HIS A 835 18.90 5.53 45.35
CA HIS A 835 20.19 5.41 46.05
C HIS A 835 21.22 6.46 45.60
N VAL A 836 20.78 7.67 45.34
CA VAL A 836 21.63 8.79 44.89
C VAL A 836 21.86 9.80 46.04
N SER A 837 22.99 10.46 45.99
CA SER A 837 23.38 11.52 46.93
C SER A 837 23.32 12.89 46.26
N HIS A 838 23.41 13.97 47.08
CA HIS A 838 23.54 15.30 46.56
C HIS A 838 24.96 15.56 46.09
N LEU A 839 25.12 16.12 44.87
CA LEU A 839 26.38 16.43 44.24
C LEU A 839 26.70 17.91 44.40
N SER A 840 27.98 18.23 44.69
CA SER A 840 28.49 19.61 44.70
C SER A 840 28.60 20.18 43.28
N PHE A 841 28.81 21.47 43.20
CA PHE A 841 29.05 22.17 41.93
C PHE A 841 30.22 21.58 41.11
N THR A 842 31.35 21.27 41.79
CA THR A 842 32.50 20.65 41.13
C THR A 842 32.20 19.27 40.60
N GLN A 843 31.43 18.44 41.34
CA GLN A 843 31.00 17.14 40.92
C GLN A 843 30.05 17.21 39.72
N TRP A 844 29.08 18.13 39.74
CA TRP A 844 28.23 18.39 38.58
C TRP A 844 29.02 18.89 37.36
N LEU A 845 30.06 19.72 37.58
CA LEU A 845 30.93 20.16 36.49
C LEU A 845 31.65 18.98 35.83
N ALA A 846 32.16 18.03 36.64
CA ALA A 846 32.80 16.82 36.13
C ALA A 846 31.80 15.94 35.33
N VAL A 847 30.57 15.80 35.82
CA VAL A 847 29.51 15.08 35.13
C VAL A 847 29.18 15.73 33.79
N MET A 848 29.05 17.05 33.75
CA MET A 848 28.71 17.79 32.53
C MET A 848 29.84 17.71 31.49
N VAL A 849 31.09 17.84 31.90
CA VAL A 849 32.25 17.70 31.01
C VAL A 849 32.33 16.30 30.44
N GLY A 850 32.20 15.26 31.29
CA GLY A 850 32.18 13.86 30.84
C GLY A 850 31.06 13.57 29.86
N SER A 851 29.86 14.14 30.10
CA SER A 851 28.70 13.95 29.25
C SER A 851 28.87 14.62 27.87
N PHE A 852 29.34 15.87 27.83
CA PHE A 852 29.52 16.61 26.57
C PHE A 852 30.67 16.04 25.72
N LEU A 853 31.65 15.39 26.31
CA LEU A 853 32.75 14.77 25.54
C LEU A 853 32.27 13.70 24.57
N ILE A 854 31.12 13.08 24.79
CA ILE A 854 30.60 12.09 23.84
C ILE A 854 30.32 12.72 22.48
N VAL A 855 29.78 13.92 22.44
CA VAL A 855 29.51 14.64 21.20
C VAL A 855 30.82 14.92 20.44
N VAL A 856 31.83 15.39 21.15
CA VAL A 856 33.16 15.72 20.58
C VAL A 856 33.81 14.47 20.01
N LEU A 857 33.86 13.39 20.77
CA LEU A 857 34.50 12.14 20.37
C LEU A 857 33.80 11.52 19.15
N VAL A 858 32.50 11.48 19.14
CA VAL A 858 31.72 10.93 18.02
C VAL A 858 31.87 11.78 16.77
N GLU A 859 31.88 13.12 16.90
CA GLU A 859 32.12 14.03 15.77
C GLU A 859 33.48 13.82 15.14
N ILE A 860 34.54 13.61 15.97
CA ILE A 860 35.89 13.30 15.50
C ILE A 860 35.89 11.98 14.71
N VAL A 861 35.26 10.94 15.21
CA VAL A 861 35.17 9.65 14.50
C VAL A 861 34.42 9.78 13.19
N LYS A 862 33.28 10.48 13.17
CA LYS A 862 32.52 10.75 11.95
C LYS A 862 33.36 11.52 10.91
N ALA A 863 34.07 12.54 11.32
CA ALA A 863 34.98 13.31 10.45
C ALA A 863 36.08 12.42 9.85
N THR A 864 36.64 11.52 10.64
CA THR A 864 37.65 10.56 10.19
C THR A 864 37.06 9.58 9.19
N GLN A 865 35.88 9.05 9.47
CA GLN A 865 35.18 8.14 8.57
C GLN A 865 34.85 8.79 7.23
N ARG A 866 34.38 10.03 7.23
CA ARG A 866 34.15 10.81 6.00
C ARG A 866 35.42 11.04 5.20
N ALA A 867 36.52 11.36 5.88
CA ALA A 867 37.81 11.51 5.23
C ALA A 867 38.34 10.23 4.58
N LEU A 868 37.95 9.05 5.13
CA LEU A 868 38.26 7.74 4.55
C LEU A 868 37.23 7.31 3.47
N GLY A 869 36.24 8.11 3.18
CA GLY A 869 35.25 7.84 2.15
C GLY A 869 34.18 6.80 2.52
N LYS A 870 34.04 6.40 3.78
CA LYS A 870 33.08 5.40 4.25
C LYS A 870 31.61 5.82 4.08
N ASP A 871 31.34 7.12 4.08
CA ASP A 871 29.99 7.66 3.82
C ASP A 871 29.51 7.40 2.40
N LYS A 872 30.42 7.20 1.45
CA LYS A 872 30.09 6.88 0.05
C LYS A 872 29.76 5.40 -0.18
N ASP A 873 30.33 4.52 0.65
CA ASP A 873 30.17 3.07 0.54
C ASP A 873 28.88 2.57 1.24
N ALA A 874 28.29 3.39 2.08
CA ALA A 874 27.08 3.05 2.87
C ALA A 874 25.77 3.26 2.11
N ILE A 875 25.83 3.70 0.86
CA ILE A 875 24.67 4.06 0.03
C ILE A 875 24.30 2.89 -0.87
#